data_cc9c6e068de606fedeb798520467d3a9
#
_entry.id   cc9c6e068de606fedeb798520467d3a9
#
_cell.length_a   1.000
_cell.length_b   1.000
_cell.length_c   1.000
_cell.angle_alpha   90.00
_cell.angle_beta   90.00
_cell.angle_gamma   90.00
#
_symmetry.space_group_name_H-M   'P 1'
#
loop_
_entity.id
_entity.type
_entity.pdbx_description
1 polymer ?
#
loop_
_entity_poly.entity_id
_entity_poly.type
_entity_poly.pdbx_seq_one_letter_code
_entity_poly.pdbx_strand_id
1 'polypeptide(L)'
;MDKIRNTTAIEYSMDSVAKDLDKNSITVQGWVYSENGEPVLIDVLDENGKSLEYKKRPMPRPDLVRYHLVKAENKNCGFQVKFDGNPEKTYYLLFSTDKEQRKVEIEENNYTALGLFKSYLTHMNAQSIHNAMNYLKQNGVKRFVERVKQGPNLVGYEYQNWFLRQRVKPEELARQSKEQFAYNPKLSIVVATFNTKEEYLKEMIDTVVNQSYSNWELCIADGSTTDAVEKYVKAHYGAYGDKIKFKKLDQNYGISGNTNKALEMADGDYLAVYDHDDVLELDCFYEVVKALQEYRYDTLYTDEDKLNDKYKVFTEPNFKPDYSEDLLRSQNYITHIFFVNRHIYDEVGGYRSEYDGSQDYDYIFRCIEKANAVYHIPRVLYHWRMHPQSTAMDPESKLYCYTAGQRAIESHYKRIGLKDVKVELMPKPYYGFYHTTYSTEPNPLVSILIPNYNLKDTLKTCVDSLYNVNTYKNFEIVIVENNSTDKDIFEYYDMLQKEHDNVKVVTYQGEFNYSKINNFGMKYTKGDYVLLLNNDTEVIEPTAIAEMLGCCLRKEVGAVGAKLLYEDDTVQHAGVVVGFGGYAGHVFTDIDKDDPGILMRPRINCNYSAVTAACMMVKKSVFNEVNGFDEQFEVACNDVDLCLKFREKGYLIVYNAFALWHHYESKSRGYEDTPEKRGSF
;
A
#
# COMPACT_ATOMS: atom_id res chain seq x y z
N MET A 1 -33.47 19.67 -21.90
CA MET A 1 -32.91 21.05 -21.91
C MET A 1 -31.41 20.91 -21.79
N ASP A 2 -30.76 21.11 -22.92
CA ASP A 2 -29.33 20.89 -23.11
C ASP A 2 -28.51 21.89 -22.31
N LYS A 3 -27.73 21.43 -21.32
CA LYS A 3 -26.60 22.19 -20.81
C LYS A 3 -25.41 21.92 -21.71
N ILE A 4 -25.17 22.81 -22.66
CA ILE A 4 -23.95 22.94 -23.45
C ILE A 4 -22.75 22.89 -22.48
N ARG A 5 -21.89 21.89 -22.57
CA ARG A 5 -20.57 21.88 -21.95
C ARG A 5 -19.72 22.90 -22.71
N ASN A 6 -19.50 24.07 -22.11
CA ASN A 6 -18.43 24.97 -22.55
C ASN A 6 -17.10 24.26 -22.14
N THR A 7 -16.42 23.65 -23.08
CA THR A 7 -15.03 23.26 -22.97
C THR A 7 -14.20 24.53 -23.05
N THR A 8 -13.83 25.09 -21.91
CA THR A 8 -12.90 26.23 -21.85
C THR A 8 -11.48 25.70 -21.99
N ALA A 9 -10.68 26.37 -22.84
CA ALA A 9 -9.26 26.03 -23.07
C ALA A 9 -8.35 26.48 -21.92
N ILE A 10 -8.86 27.26 -20.97
CA ILE A 10 -8.11 27.73 -19.79
C ILE A 10 -8.35 26.80 -18.61
N GLU A 11 -7.30 26.09 -18.22
CA GLU A 11 -7.24 25.24 -17.03
C GLU A 11 -6.56 25.95 -15.88
N TYR A 12 -7.09 25.84 -14.66
CA TYR A 12 -6.54 26.49 -13.47
C TYR A 12 -6.86 25.73 -12.18
N SER A 13 -6.07 26.05 -11.15
CA SER A 13 -6.40 25.76 -9.74
C SER A 13 -5.96 26.92 -8.86
N MET A 14 -6.73 27.21 -7.82
CA MET A 14 -6.30 28.04 -6.70
C MET A 14 -5.88 27.13 -5.55
N ASP A 15 -4.58 27.04 -5.30
CA ASP A 15 -4.02 26.12 -4.30
C ASP A 15 -4.17 26.69 -2.87
N SER A 16 -4.10 28.01 -2.72
CA SER A 16 -4.33 28.66 -1.43
C SER A 16 -4.80 30.10 -1.57
N VAL A 17 -5.65 30.53 -0.65
CA VAL A 17 -6.07 31.92 -0.45
C VAL A 17 -5.82 32.31 1.00
N ALA A 18 -4.96 33.30 1.23
CA ALA A 18 -4.66 33.82 2.56
C ALA A 18 -5.15 35.27 2.67
N LYS A 19 -6.02 35.55 3.64
CA LYS A 19 -6.52 36.87 3.99
C LYS A 19 -5.86 37.35 5.28
N ASP A 20 -5.14 38.48 5.21
CA ASP A 20 -4.48 39.11 6.36
C ASP A 20 -5.38 40.27 6.83
N LEU A 21 -6.12 40.03 7.91
CA LEU A 21 -7.06 40.98 8.49
C LEU A 21 -6.38 42.23 9.06
N ASP A 22 -5.16 42.10 9.57
CA ASP A 22 -4.41 43.21 10.19
C ASP A 22 -3.82 44.13 9.14
N LYS A 23 -3.51 43.63 7.94
CA LYS A 23 -2.90 44.37 6.84
C LYS A 23 -3.87 44.67 5.71
N ASN A 24 -5.14 44.27 5.82
CA ASN A 24 -6.11 44.36 4.74
C ASN A 24 -5.56 43.90 3.38
N SER A 25 -4.90 42.74 3.37
CA SER A 25 -4.32 42.19 2.13
C SER A 25 -4.71 40.75 1.90
N ILE A 26 -4.84 40.41 0.61
CA ILE A 26 -5.22 39.06 0.17
C ILE A 26 -4.11 38.50 -0.72
N THR A 27 -3.69 37.28 -0.45
CA THR A 27 -2.69 36.54 -1.25
C THR A 27 -3.31 35.26 -1.80
N VAL A 28 -3.28 35.10 -3.12
CA VAL A 28 -3.78 33.91 -3.82
C VAL A 28 -2.60 33.21 -4.50
N GLN A 29 -2.48 31.91 -4.30
CA GLN A 29 -1.50 31.06 -5.00
C GLN A 29 -2.24 30.00 -5.80
N GLY A 30 -1.69 29.64 -6.95
CA GLY A 30 -2.27 28.64 -7.81
C GLY A 30 -1.46 28.41 -9.08
N TRP A 31 -2.11 27.79 -10.05
CA TRP A 31 -1.57 27.64 -11.40
C TRP A 31 -2.67 27.84 -12.44
N VAL A 32 -2.26 28.29 -13.62
CA VAL A 32 -3.14 28.48 -14.78
C VAL A 32 -2.35 28.29 -16.07
N TYR A 33 -2.93 27.59 -17.03
CA TYR A 33 -2.38 27.48 -18.38
C TYR A 33 -3.51 27.35 -19.41
N SER A 34 -3.17 27.61 -20.68
CA SER A 34 -4.07 27.35 -21.81
C SER A 34 -3.65 26.06 -22.49
N GLU A 35 -4.59 25.15 -22.76
CA GLU A 35 -4.35 23.92 -23.51
C GLU A 35 -3.76 24.18 -24.93
N ASN A 36 -4.07 25.35 -25.47
CA ASN A 36 -3.58 25.77 -26.79
C ASN A 36 -2.18 26.39 -26.77
N GLY A 37 -1.53 26.46 -25.58
CA GLY A 37 -0.19 27.05 -25.42
C GLY A 37 -0.16 28.59 -25.46
N GLU A 38 -1.32 29.26 -25.47
CA GLU A 38 -1.40 30.73 -25.43
C GLU A 38 -1.05 31.25 -24.03
N PRO A 39 -0.34 32.38 -23.89
CA PRO A 39 -0.09 33.00 -22.60
C PRO A 39 -1.40 33.38 -21.89
N VAL A 40 -1.54 33.03 -20.61
CA VAL A 40 -2.70 33.42 -19.81
C VAL A 40 -2.34 34.65 -18.98
N LEU A 41 -3.10 35.69 -19.18
CA LEU A 41 -3.06 36.91 -18.37
C LEU A 41 -3.95 36.70 -17.13
N ILE A 42 -3.49 37.23 -15.98
CA ILE A 42 -4.24 37.21 -14.72
C ILE A 42 -4.53 38.64 -14.34
N ASP A 43 -5.78 38.95 -14.02
CA ASP A 43 -6.18 40.21 -13.43
C ASP A 43 -7.01 39.98 -12.15
N VAL A 44 -7.05 40.96 -11.25
CA VAL A 44 -7.81 40.93 -10.01
C VAL A 44 -8.95 41.92 -10.08
N LEU A 45 -10.18 41.47 -9.85
CA LEU A 45 -11.36 42.30 -9.91
C LEU A 45 -12.05 42.39 -8.54
N ASP A 46 -12.61 43.55 -8.23
CA ASP A 46 -13.52 43.70 -7.10
C ASP A 46 -14.95 43.17 -7.42
N GLU A 47 -15.85 43.29 -6.45
CA GLU A 47 -17.25 42.87 -6.55
C GLU A 47 -18.03 43.57 -7.70
N ASN A 48 -17.58 44.75 -8.11
CA ASN A 48 -18.17 45.53 -9.21
C ASN A 48 -17.50 45.27 -10.57
N GLY A 49 -16.49 44.38 -10.61
CA GLY A 49 -15.74 44.05 -11.83
C GLY A 49 -14.65 45.06 -12.18
N LYS A 50 -14.29 45.96 -11.27
CA LYS A 50 -13.19 46.90 -11.46
C LYS A 50 -11.86 46.23 -11.15
N SER A 51 -10.88 46.42 -12.05
CA SER A 51 -9.51 45.90 -11.84
C SER A 51 -8.82 46.62 -10.68
N LEU A 52 -8.09 45.83 -9.89
CA LEU A 52 -7.32 46.27 -8.72
C LEU A 52 -5.82 46.21 -9.02
N GLU A 53 -5.04 47.08 -8.38
CA GLU A 53 -3.58 46.93 -8.38
C GLU A 53 -3.15 45.71 -7.57
N TYR A 54 -2.25 44.92 -8.13
CA TYR A 54 -1.74 43.71 -7.48
C TYR A 54 -0.28 43.43 -7.82
N LYS A 55 0.40 42.68 -6.94
CA LYS A 55 1.74 42.15 -7.19
C LYS A 55 1.64 40.70 -7.63
N LYS A 56 2.19 40.39 -8.81
CA LYS A 56 2.28 39.02 -9.37
C LYS A 56 3.70 38.49 -9.26
N ARG A 57 3.81 37.28 -8.76
CA ARG A 57 5.07 36.50 -8.75
C ARG A 57 4.84 35.19 -9.50
N PRO A 58 5.59 34.89 -10.56
CA PRO A 58 5.54 33.57 -11.20
C PRO A 58 6.13 32.52 -10.28
N MET A 59 5.56 31.33 -10.29
CA MET A 59 6.00 30.18 -9.53
C MET A 59 6.25 29.01 -10.46
N PRO A 60 7.47 28.43 -10.50
CA PRO A 60 7.70 27.15 -11.18
C PRO A 60 6.89 26.05 -10.53
N ARG A 61 6.31 25.16 -11.35
CA ARG A 61 5.50 24.01 -10.90
C ARG A 61 6.00 22.72 -11.58
N PRO A 62 7.25 22.31 -11.28
CA PRO A 62 7.80 21.06 -11.80
C PRO A 62 7.03 19.83 -11.27
N ASP A 63 6.36 19.96 -10.12
CA ASP A 63 5.45 18.98 -9.55
C ASP A 63 4.31 18.62 -10.53
N LEU A 64 3.66 19.62 -11.12
CA LEU A 64 2.56 19.37 -12.07
C LEU A 64 3.02 18.67 -13.35
N VAL A 65 4.24 18.94 -13.81
CA VAL A 65 4.86 18.23 -14.94
C VAL A 65 5.18 16.79 -14.56
N ARG A 66 5.76 16.59 -13.38
CA ARG A 66 6.10 15.27 -12.83
C ARG A 66 4.87 14.35 -12.70
N TYR A 67 3.72 14.94 -12.32
CA TYR A 67 2.46 14.20 -12.21
C TYR A 67 1.62 14.18 -13.50
N HIS A 68 2.20 14.61 -14.64
CA HIS A 68 1.52 14.65 -15.94
C HIS A 68 0.23 15.48 -15.99
N LEU A 69 0.07 16.42 -15.05
CA LEU A 69 -1.08 17.33 -14.99
C LEU A 69 -0.94 18.48 -15.99
N VAL A 70 0.31 18.85 -16.32
CA VAL A 70 0.63 19.83 -17.36
C VAL A 70 1.80 19.32 -18.20
N LYS A 71 1.91 19.77 -19.44
CA LYS A 71 3.05 19.45 -20.30
C LYS A 71 4.33 20.13 -19.81
N ALA A 72 5.50 19.57 -20.13
CA ALA A 72 6.80 20.09 -19.71
C ALA A 72 7.05 21.57 -20.10
N GLU A 73 6.51 22.02 -21.22
CA GLU A 73 6.52 23.40 -21.68
C GLU A 73 5.78 24.37 -20.73
N ASN A 74 4.81 23.87 -19.96
CA ASN A 74 3.98 24.63 -19.04
C ASN A 74 4.49 24.60 -17.58
N LYS A 75 5.73 24.17 -17.33
CA LYS A 75 6.32 24.10 -15.98
C LYS A 75 6.31 25.40 -15.16
N ASN A 76 6.15 26.54 -15.81
CA ASN A 76 6.09 27.87 -15.19
C ASN A 76 4.66 28.42 -15.08
N CYS A 77 3.65 27.57 -15.09
CA CYS A 77 2.23 27.93 -15.02
C CYS A 77 1.76 28.41 -13.63
N GLY A 78 2.58 28.30 -12.59
CA GLY A 78 2.20 28.73 -11.25
C GLY A 78 2.29 30.23 -11.06
N PHE A 79 1.42 30.75 -10.17
CA PHE A 79 1.38 32.16 -9.82
C PHE A 79 1.14 32.37 -8.33
N GLN A 80 1.65 33.50 -7.85
CA GLN A 80 1.21 34.11 -6.59
C GLN A 80 0.75 35.55 -6.93
N VAL A 81 -0.46 35.90 -6.51
CA VAL A 81 -1.03 37.23 -6.64
C VAL A 81 -1.30 37.77 -5.25
N LYS A 82 -0.82 39.01 -4.96
CA LYS A 82 -1.08 39.73 -3.71
C LYS A 82 -1.62 41.10 -4.00
N PHE A 83 -2.73 41.46 -3.36
CA PHE A 83 -3.37 42.75 -3.50
C PHE A 83 -3.93 43.28 -2.17
N ASP A 84 -4.07 44.55 -2.05
CA ASP A 84 -4.71 45.21 -0.91
C ASP A 84 -6.22 45.25 -1.10
N GLY A 85 -6.97 44.79 -0.11
CA GLY A 85 -8.43 44.72 -0.16
C GLY A 85 -9.02 44.26 1.17
N ASN A 86 -10.25 44.70 1.46
CA ASN A 86 -10.96 44.30 2.66
C ASN A 86 -11.24 42.79 2.62
N PRO A 87 -10.70 41.98 3.54
CA PRO A 87 -10.87 40.50 3.58
C PRO A 87 -12.34 40.03 3.65
N GLU A 88 -13.28 40.91 4.05
CA GLU A 88 -14.70 40.57 4.17
C GLU A 88 -15.47 40.73 2.84
N LYS A 89 -14.83 41.33 1.81
CA LYS A 89 -15.43 41.53 0.48
C LYS A 89 -15.10 40.39 -0.47
N THR A 90 -15.95 40.27 -1.51
CA THR A 90 -15.77 39.27 -2.59
C THR A 90 -14.89 39.87 -3.68
N TYR A 91 -13.91 39.07 -4.13
CA TYR A 91 -12.98 39.37 -5.20
C TYR A 91 -12.92 38.23 -6.21
N TYR A 92 -12.44 38.57 -7.42
CA TYR A 92 -12.35 37.59 -8.51
C TYR A 92 -10.97 37.62 -9.16
N LEU A 93 -10.48 36.45 -9.60
CA LEU A 93 -9.43 36.37 -10.59
C LEU A 93 -10.06 36.29 -11.98
N LEU A 94 -9.54 37.08 -12.91
CA LEU A 94 -9.89 37.02 -14.32
C LEU A 94 -8.67 36.41 -15.06
N PHE A 95 -8.83 35.22 -15.57
CA PHE A 95 -7.87 34.58 -16.48
C PHE A 95 -8.29 34.88 -17.91
N SER A 96 -7.36 35.39 -18.75
CA SER A 96 -7.68 35.75 -20.13
C SER A 96 -6.57 35.35 -21.10
N THR A 97 -6.97 34.90 -22.28
CA THR A 97 -6.15 34.75 -23.49
C THR A 97 -6.72 35.69 -24.56
N ASP A 98 -6.11 35.73 -25.75
CA ASP A 98 -6.62 36.50 -26.87
C ASP A 98 -8.04 36.08 -27.33
N LYS A 99 -8.44 34.83 -26.98
CA LYS A 99 -9.69 34.20 -27.46
C LYS A 99 -10.72 33.96 -26.38
N GLU A 100 -10.32 33.90 -25.11
CA GLU A 100 -11.18 33.45 -24.03
C GLU A 100 -10.91 34.19 -22.73
N GLN A 101 -11.95 34.34 -21.90
CA GLN A 101 -11.85 34.87 -20.54
C GLN A 101 -12.61 33.98 -19.57
N ARG A 102 -12.01 33.77 -18.39
CA ARG A 102 -12.61 32.99 -17.29
C ARG A 102 -12.52 33.78 -15.98
N LYS A 103 -13.67 34.19 -15.46
CA LYS A 103 -13.80 34.88 -14.17
C LYS A 103 -14.04 33.84 -13.07
N VAL A 104 -13.26 33.90 -12.00
CA VAL A 104 -13.30 32.94 -10.90
C VAL A 104 -13.34 33.67 -9.57
N GLU A 105 -14.30 33.37 -8.72
CA GLU A 105 -14.42 33.96 -7.39
C GLU A 105 -13.26 33.49 -6.49
N ILE A 106 -12.67 34.44 -5.73
CA ILE A 106 -11.64 34.15 -4.73
C ILE A 106 -12.36 33.79 -3.45
N GLU A 107 -12.70 32.51 -3.34
CA GLU A 107 -13.23 31.94 -2.11
C GLU A 107 -12.10 31.65 -1.13
N GLU A 108 -12.34 31.95 0.13
CA GLU A 108 -11.39 31.55 1.20
C GLU A 108 -11.38 30.03 1.30
N ASN A 109 -10.36 29.43 0.75
CA ASN A 109 -10.03 28.07 1.16
C ASN A 109 -9.59 28.17 2.62
N ASN A 110 -10.38 27.65 3.57
CA ASN A 110 -10.16 27.64 5.02
C ASN A 110 -8.90 26.83 5.44
N TYR A 111 -7.85 26.85 4.65
CA TYR A 111 -6.63 26.06 4.79
C TYR A 111 -5.44 26.83 5.38
N THR A 112 -5.66 27.98 6.04
CA THR A 112 -4.61 28.49 6.94
C THR A 112 -4.53 27.59 8.16
N ALA A 113 -3.31 27.35 8.69
CA ALA A 113 -3.14 26.51 9.90
C ALA A 113 -4.06 26.96 11.06
N LEU A 114 -4.40 28.24 11.14
CA LEU A 114 -5.35 28.81 12.12
C LEU A 114 -6.81 28.59 11.72
N GLY A 115 -7.14 28.67 10.43
CA GLY A 115 -8.48 28.40 9.89
C GLY A 115 -8.81 26.91 9.97
N LEU A 116 -7.87 26.04 9.62
CA LEU A 116 -7.95 24.58 9.83
C LEU A 116 -8.08 24.26 11.33
N PHE A 117 -7.33 24.92 12.19
CA PHE A 117 -7.42 24.71 13.64
C PHE A 117 -8.77 25.19 14.20
N LYS A 118 -9.31 26.32 13.74
CA LYS A 118 -10.65 26.79 14.11
C LYS A 118 -11.75 25.84 13.56
N SER A 119 -11.68 25.44 12.29
CA SER A 119 -12.60 24.47 11.69
C SER A 119 -12.51 23.12 12.40
N TYR A 120 -11.30 22.66 12.73
CA TYR A 120 -11.08 21.45 13.51
C TYR A 120 -11.73 21.54 14.89
N LEU A 121 -11.53 22.64 15.62
CA LEU A 121 -12.10 22.86 16.96
C LEU A 121 -13.64 23.00 16.95
N THR A 122 -14.23 23.62 15.94
CA THR A 122 -15.70 23.80 15.86
C THR A 122 -16.44 22.53 15.44
N HIS A 123 -15.77 21.56 14.85
CA HIS A 123 -16.36 20.31 14.39
C HIS A 123 -15.89 19.08 15.22
N MET A 124 -15.03 19.29 16.22
CA MET A 124 -14.55 18.20 17.09
C MET A 124 -15.64 17.79 18.09
N ASN A 125 -16.04 16.52 18.02
CA ASN A 125 -16.73 15.88 19.12
C ASN A 125 -15.72 15.47 20.22
N ALA A 126 -16.20 15.08 21.39
CA ALA A 126 -15.36 14.70 22.53
C ALA A 126 -14.33 13.59 22.16
N GLN A 127 -14.71 12.68 21.25
CA GLN A 127 -13.85 11.60 20.77
C GLN A 127 -12.72 12.11 19.89
N SER A 128 -13.00 13.05 18.99
CA SER A 128 -11.98 13.69 18.12
C SER A 128 -10.95 14.46 18.94
N ILE A 129 -11.40 15.14 20.02
CA ILE A 129 -10.50 15.83 20.96
C ILE A 129 -9.63 14.81 21.70
N HIS A 130 -10.20 13.72 22.16
CA HIS A 130 -9.47 12.65 22.83
C HIS A 130 -8.42 12.02 21.89
N ASN A 131 -8.78 11.71 20.65
CA ASN A 131 -7.88 11.16 19.65
C ASN A 131 -6.75 12.14 19.27
N ALA A 132 -7.07 13.43 19.12
CA ALA A 132 -6.08 14.48 18.86
C ALA A 132 -5.09 14.64 20.04
N MET A 133 -5.58 14.59 21.28
CA MET A 133 -4.74 14.63 22.48
C MET A 133 -3.88 13.37 22.63
N ASN A 134 -4.42 12.20 22.31
CA ASN A 134 -3.66 10.95 22.32
C ASN A 134 -2.57 10.96 21.25
N TYR A 135 -2.89 11.40 20.04
CA TYR A 135 -1.91 11.57 18.97
C TYR A 135 -0.79 12.55 19.36
N LEU A 136 -1.16 13.71 19.96
CA LEU A 136 -0.20 14.70 20.46
C LEU A 136 0.72 14.12 21.56
N LYS A 137 0.16 13.34 22.49
CA LYS A 137 0.93 12.68 23.55
C LYS A 137 1.87 11.60 23.02
N GLN A 138 1.47 10.87 22.00
CA GLN A 138 2.24 9.75 21.42
C GLN A 138 3.29 10.21 20.43
N ASN A 139 3.03 11.25 19.65
CA ASN A 139 3.84 11.65 18.50
C ASN A 139 4.50 13.04 18.67
N GLY A 140 4.21 13.74 19.76
CA GLY A 140 4.78 15.06 20.06
C GLY A 140 4.17 16.19 19.21
N VAL A 141 4.49 17.44 19.65
CA VAL A 141 3.91 18.66 19.08
C VAL A 141 4.28 18.85 17.61
N LYS A 142 5.51 18.51 17.20
CA LYS A 142 6.00 18.71 15.83
C LYS A 142 5.18 17.88 14.83
N ARG A 143 5.04 16.56 15.08
CA ARG A 143 4.23 15.65 14.24
C ARG A 143 2.73 15.98 14.27
N PHE A 144 2.23 16.42 15.42
CA PHE A 144 0.84 16.88 15.53
C PHE A 144 0.58 18.10 14.63
N VAL A 145 1.47 19.10 14.67
CA VAL A 145 1.38 20.30 13.82
C VAL A 145 1.53 19.95 12.34
N GLU A 146 2.42 19.03 11.99
CA GLU A 146 2.57 18.54 10.61
C GLU A 146 1.30 17.82 10.12
N ARG A 147 0.70 16.98 10.95
CA ARG A 147 -0.57 16.30 10.62
C ARG A 147 -1.75 17.27 10.52
N VAL A 148 -1.78 18.30 11.39
CA VAL A 148 -2.79 19.38 11.29
C VAL A 148 -2.55 20.23 10.04
N LYS A 149 -1.30 20.48 9.63
CA LYS A 149 -0.95 21.18 8.39
C LYS A 149 -1.29 20.37 7.14
N GLN A 150 -1.15 19.05 7.17
CA GLN A 150 -1.52 18.15 6.08
C GLN A 150 -3.05 18.07 5.90
N GLY A 151 -3.83 18.44 6.91
CA GLY A 151 -5.30 18.48 6.92
C GLY A 151 -5.97 17.12 6.65
N PRO A 152 -7.12 16.82 7.23
CA PRO A 152 -7.82 15.57 6.94
C PRO A 152 -8.46 15.52 5.54
N ASN A 153 -8.42 16.61 4.78
CA ASN A 153 -9.29 16.78 3.61
C ASN A 153 -8.59 16.84 2.25
N LEU A 154 -7.28 17.15 2.16
CA LEU A 154 -6.65 17.24 0.83
C LEU A 154 -6.52 15.88 0.16
N VAL A 155 -6.00 14.87 0.85
CA VAL A 155 -5.84 13.52 0.29
C VAL A 155 -7.20 12.89 0.00
N GLY A 156 -8.19 13.09 0.86
CA GLY A 156 -9.55 12.60 0.65
C GLY A 156 -10.26 13.27 -0.52
N TYR A 157 -10.06 14.58 -0.74
CA TYR A 157 -10.69 15.31 -1.83
C TYR A 157 -10.05 15.00 -3.19
N GLU A 158 -8.73 14.86 -3.23
CA GLU A 158 -8.01 14.44 -4.44
C GLU A 158 -8.39 13.01 -4.84
N TYR A 159 -8.46 12.09 -3.86
CA TYR A 159 -8.93 10.73 -4.09
C TYR A 159 -10.37 10.70 -4.59
N GLN A 160 -11.29 11.39 -3.94
CA GLN A 160 -12.70 11.48 -4.36
C GLN A 160 -12.82 11.92 -5.82
N ASN A 161 -12.10 12.98 -6.22
CA ASN A 161 -12.11 13.47 -7.59
C ASN A 161 -11.49 12.50 -8.58
N TRP A 162 -10.41 11.81 -8.19
CA TRP A 162 -9.80 10.78 -8.99
C TRP A 162 -10.77 9.60 -9.17
N PHE A 163 -11.35 9.09 -8.09
CA PHE A 163 -12.28 7.97 -8.10
C PHE A 163 -13.51 8.25 -8.98
N LEU A 164 -14.15 9.41 -8.83
CA LEU A 164 -15.31 9.79 -9.64
C LEU A 164 -14.99 9.86 -11.15
N ARG A 165 -13.75 10.17 -11.52
CA ARG A 165 -13.31 10.13 -12.92
C ARG A 165 -13.07 8.70 -13.44
N GLN A 166 -12.67 7.79 -12.57
CA GLN A 166 -12.45 6.37 -12.90
C GLN A 166 -13.74 5.55 -12.87
N ARG A 167 -14.74 6.05 -12.16
CA ARG A 167 -16.03 5.37 -12.01
C ARG A 167 -16.67 5.10 -13.37
N VAL A 168 -17.22 3.89 -13.51
CA VAL A 168 -17.87 3.45 -14.75
C VAL A 168 -19.03 4.39 -15.14
N LYS A 169 -19.09 4.77 -16.40
CA LYS A 169 -20.13 5.67 -16.92
C LYS A 169 -21.40 4.90 -17.30
N PRO A 170 -22.60 5.54 -17.28
CA PRO A 170 -23.84 4.87 -17.62
C PRO A 170 -23.86 4.23 -19.02
N GLU A 171 -23.18 4.85 -20.00
CA GLU A 171 -23.08 4.34 -21.36
C GLU A 171 -22.29 3.02 -21.40
N GLU A 172 -21.22 2.94 -20.58
CA GLU A 172 -20.41 1.73 -20.47
C GLU A 172 -21.16 0.62 -19.72
N LEU A 173 -21.89 0.94 -18.64
CA LEU A 173 -22.77 -0.02 -17.96
C LEU A 173 -23.81 -0.60 -18.93
N ALA A 174 -24.40 0.25 -19.79
CA ALA A 174 -25.36 -0.18 -20.81
C ALA A 174 -24.70 -1.05 -21.91
N ARG A 175 -23.41 -0.86 -22.20
CA ARG A 175 -22.63 -1.74 -23.09
C ARG A 175 -22.36 -3.08 -22.41
N GLN A 176 -21.86 -3.05 -21.18
CA GLN A 176 -21.53 -4.23 -20.39
C GLN A 176 -22.74 -5.15 -20.19
N SER A 177 -23.93 -4.58 -19.96
CA SER A 177 -25.17 -5.37 -19.76
C SER A 177 -25.62 -6.16 -21.00
N LYS A 178 -25.08 -5.84 -22.17
CA LYS A 178 -25.39 -6.53 -23.46
C LYS A 178 -24.28 -7.49 -23.86
N GLU A 179 -23.15 -7.48 -23.18
CA GLU A 179 -22.01 -8.33 -23.51
C GLU A 179 -22.31 -9.80 -23.21
N GLN A 180 -21.95 -10.66 -24.16
CA GLN A 180 -22.11 -12.11 -24.05
C GLN A 180 -20.76 -12.73 -23.75
N PHE A 181 -20.57 -13.22 -22.54
CA PHE A 181 -19.35 -13.93 -22.16
C PHE A 181 -19.39 -15.39 -22.59
N ALA A 182 -18.26 -15.91 -23.08
CA ALA A 182 -18.14 -17.32 -23.43
C ALA A 182 -18.28 -18.24 -22.20
N TYR A 183 -17.72 -17.80 -21.07
CA TYR A 183 -17.96 -18.37 -19.75
C TYR A 183 -18.86 -17.42 -18.96
N ASN A 184 -20.01 -17.92 -18.59
CA ASN A 184 -21.07 -17.13 -17.94
C ASN A 184 -21.41 -17.72 -16.56
N PRO A 185 -20.48 -17.63 -15.56
CA PRO A 185 -20.66 -18.22 -14.24
C PRO A 185 -21.76 -17.50 -13.47
N LYS A 186 -22.52 -18.25 -12.68
CA LYS A 186 -23.46 -17.68 -11.72
C LYS A 186 -22.69 -17.21 -10.47
N LEU A 187 -22.87 -15.96 -10.07
CA LEU A 187 -22.29 -15.39 -8.87
C LEU A 187 -23.30 -15.40 -7.74
N SER A 188 -22.99 -16.04 -6.61
CA SER A 188 -23.78 -16.00 -5.38
C SER A 188 -23.24 -14.93 -4.43
N ILE A 189 -24.01 -13.90 -4.19
CA ILE A 189 -23.71 -12.87 -3.21
C ILE A 189 -24.43 -13.20 -1.92
N VAL A 190 -23.67 -13.31 -0.84
CA VAL A 190 -24.13 -13.86 0.44
C VAL A 190 -24.10 -12.77 1.48
N VAL A 191 -25.24 -12.51 2.12
CA VAL A 191 -25.44 -11.44 3.09
C VAL A 191 -26.10 -11.98 4.36
N ALA A 192 -25.48 -11.70 5.50
CA ALA A 192 -26.10 -11.88 6.82
C ALA A 192 -26.65 -10.54 7.31
N THR A 193 -27.93 -10.49 7.69
CA THR A 193 -28.55 -9.27 8.23
C THR A 193 -28.92 -9.44 9.71
N PHE A 194 -28.73 -8.36 10.48
CA PHE A 194 -29.17 -8.28 11.87
C PHE A 194 -29.60 -6.86 12.25
N ASN A 195 -30.90 -6.63 12.37
CA ASN A 195 -31.48 -5.31 12.66
C ASN A 195 -30.95 -4.19 11.72
N THR A 196 -30.75 -4.54 10.46
CA THR A 196 -30.21 -3.64 9.44
C THR A 196 -31.15 -2.46 9.20
N LYS A 197 -30.62 -1.24 9.18
CA LYS A 197 -31.40 -0.05 8.83
C LYS A 197 -31.91 -0.16 7.40
N GLU A 198 -33.13 0.28 7.17
CA GLU A 198 -33.79 0.24 5.86
C GLU A 198 -32.97 0.96 4.77
N GLU A 199 -32.38 2.10 5.10
CA GLU A 199 -31.52 2.85 4.19
C GLU A 199 -30.32 2.03 3.70
N TYR A 200 -29.62 1.35 4.62
CA TYR A 200 -28.45 0.52 4.26
C TYR A 200 -28.87 -0.73 3.50
N LEU A 201 -29.94 -1.39 3.97
CA LEU A 201 -30.51 -2.55 3.30
C LEU A 201 -30.89 -2.22 1.85
N LYS A 202 -31.52 -1.05 1.64
CA LYS A 202 -31.87 -0.56 0.29
C LYS A 202 -30.63 -0.35 -0.57
N GLU A 203 -29.65 0.42 -0.11
CA GLU A 203 -28.45 0.73 -0.87
C GLU A 203 -27.67 -0.55 -1.20
N MET A 204 -27.52 -1.47 -0.25
CA MET A 204 -26.87 -2.77 -0.42
C MET A 204 -27.56 -3.58 -1.55
N ILE A 205 -28.90 -3.80 -1.46
CA ILE A 205 -29.62 -4.57 -2.47
C ILE A 205 -29.62 -3.85 -3.82
N ASP A 206 -29.82 -2.54 -3.84
CA ASP A 206 -29.82 -1.75 -5.09
C ASP A 206 -28.50 -1.89 -5.86
N THR A 207 -27.36 -1.95 -5.19
CA THR A 207 -26.07 -2.15 -5.87
C THR A 207 -25.92 -3.56 -6.46
N VAL A 208 -26.57 -4.56 -5.91
CA VAL A 208 -26.58 -5.92 -6.47
C VAL A 208 -27.55 -6.03 -7.65
N VAL A 209 -28.78 -5.52 -7.50
CA VAL A 209 -29.80 -5.67 -8.57
C VAL A 209 -29.51 -4.82 -9.81
N ASN A 210 -28.73 -3.75 -9.67
CA ASN A 210 -28.33 -2.89 -10.77
C ASN A 210 -26.95 -3.21 -11.36
N GLN A 211 -26.35 -4.36 -11.00
CA GLN A 211 -25.09 -4.79 -11.61
C GLN A 211 -25.22 -4.95 -13.14
N SER A 212 -24.19 -4.54 -13.87
CA SER A 212 -24.16 -4.67 -15.33
C SER A 212 -24.10 -6.14 -15.81
N TYR A 213 -23.54 -7.03 -15.01
CA TYR A 213 -23.60 -8.47 -15.25
C TYR A 213 -24.85 -9.08 -14.60
N SER A 214 -25.60 -9.88 -15.33
CA SER A 214 -26.97 -10.29 -14.93
C SER A 214 -27.09 -11.69 -14.33
N ASN A 215 -26.08 -12.57 -14.45
CA ASN A 215 -26.14 -13.96 -13.95
C ASN A 215 -25.65 -14.04 -12.49
N TRP A 216 -26.44 -13.51 -11.59
CA TRP A 216 -26.18 -13.50 -10.15
C TRP A 216 -27.40 -13.93 -9.36
N GLU A 217 -27.20 -14.29 -8.12
CA GLU A 217 -28.20 -14.41 -7.08
C GLU A 217 -27.75 -13.71 -5.80
N LEU A 218 -28.70 -13.25 -5.00
CA LEU A 218 -28.49 -12.66 -3.68
C LEU A 218 -29.14 -13.54 -2.61
N CYS A 219 -28.32 -14.06 -1.69
CA CYS A 219 -28.75 -14.95 -0.61
C CYS A 219 -28.71 -14.19 0.73
N ILE A 220 -29.86 -13.86 1.29
CA ILE A 220 -29.98 -13.10 2.54
C ILE A 220 -30.49 -14.01 3.66
N ALA A 221 -29.68 -14.15 4.73
CA ALA A 221 -30.12 -14.79 5.97
C ALA A 221 -30.30 -13.73 7.09
N ASP A 222 -31.52 -13.57 7.58
CA ASP A 222 -31.88 -12.53 8.51
C ASP A 222 -32.07 -13.07 9.94
N GLY A 223 -31.11 -12.74 10.82
CA GLY A 223 -31.14 -13.01 12.25
C GLY A 223 -31.80 -11.92 13.09
N SER A 224 -32.45 -10.92 12.46
CA SER A 224 -33.05 -9.78 13.17
C SER A 224 -34.14 -10.19 14.18
N THR A 225 -34.29 -9.38 15.23
CA THR A 225 -35.28 -9.58 16.26
C THR A 225 -36.73 -9.24 15.83
N THR A 226 -36.87 -8.55 14.69
CA THR A 226 -38.15 -8.15 14.12
C THR A 226 -38.29 -8.62 12.67
N ASP A 227 -39.49 -8.54 12.10
CA ASP A 227 -39.72 -8.87 10.68
C ASP A 227 -39.52 -7.68 9.73
N ALA A 228 -38.91 -6.59 10.18
CA ALA A 228 -38.76 -5.38 9.39
C ALA A 228 -37.97 -5.61 8.08
N VAL A 229 -36.83 -6.32 8.16
CA VAL A 229 -36.00 -6.68 7.02
C VAL A 229 -36.77 -7.55 6.02
N GLU A 230 -37.44 -8.60 6.51
CA GLU A 230 -38.27 -9.50 5.70
C GLU A 230 -39.37 -8.76 4.96
N LYS A 231 -40.15 -7.92 5.67
CA LYS A 231 -41.22 -7.13 5.08
C LYS A 231 -40.71 -6.19 4.03
N TYR A 232 -39.58 -5.53 4.27
CA TYR A 232 -38.97 -4.62 3.33
C TYR A 232 -38.53 -5.35 2.05
N VAL A 233 -37.78 -6.43 2.17
CA VAL A 233 -37.30 -7.23 1.02
C VAL A 233 -38.48 -7.76 0.19
N LYS A 234 -39.50 -8.31 0.83
CA LYS A 234 -40.71 -8.82 0.13
C LYS A 234 -41.49 -7.72 -0.59
N ALA A 235 -41.62 -6.54 0.03
CA ALA A 235 -42.37 -5.43 -0.56
C ALA A 235 -41.68 -4.78 -1.76
N HIS A 236 -40.35 -4.63 -1.73
CA HIS A 236 -39.63 -3.86 -2.73
C HIS A 236 -38.89 -4.73 -3.75
N TYR A 237 -38.50 -5.95 -3.39
CA TYR A 237 -37.69 -6.82 -4.25
C TYR A 237 -38.32 -8.17 -4.55
N GLY A 238 -39.55 -8.41 -4.12
CA GLY A 238 -40.25 -9.67 -4.40
C GLY A 238 -40.42 -10.02 -5.87
N ALA A 239 -40.38 -9.03 -6.78
CA ALA A 239 -40.43 -9.24 -8.22
C ALA A 239 -39.19 -9.94 -8.81
N TYR A 240 -38.06 -9.98 -8.10
CA TYR A 240 -36.84 -10.67 -8.53
C TYR A 240 -36.91 -12.20 -8.38
N GLY A 241 -37.96 -12.72 -7.68
CA GLY A 241 -38.19 -14.17 -7.52
C GLY A 241 -36.97 -14.89 -6.95
N ASP A 242 -36.58 -15.99 -7.60
CA ASP A 242 -35.48 -16.86 -7.15
C ASP A 242 -34.09 -16.22 -7.23
N LYS A 243 -33.96 -15.03 -7.85
CA LYS A 243 -32.68 -14.28 -7.83
C LYS A 243 -32.38 -13.69 -6.44
N ILE A 244 -33.40 -13.43 -5.63
CA ILE A 244 -33.20 -12.96 -4.25
C ILE A 244 -33.80 -13.99 -3.32
N LYS A 245 -32.93 -14.83 -2.78
CA LYS A 245 -33.28 -15.85 -1.80
C LYS A 245 -33.22 -15.23 -0.41
N PHE A 246 -34.35 -15.23 0.31
CA PHE A 246 -34.44 -14.68 1.65
C PHE A 246 -34.88 -15.75 2.65
N LYS A 247 -34.14 -15.84 3.77
CA LYS A 247 -34.46 -16.76 4.87
C LYS A 247 -34.45 -16.00 6.19
N LYS A 248 -35.64 -15.90 6.83
CA LYS A 248 -35.74 -15.48 8.22
C LYS A 248 -35.26 -16.62 9.11
N LEU A 249 -34.27 -16.32 9.96
CA LEU A 249 -33.75 -17.28 10.94
C LEU A 249 -34.63 -17.30 12.19
N ASP A 250 -34.69 -18.43 12.86
CA ASP A 250 -35.40 -18.64 14.12
C ASP A 250 -34.75 -17.94 15.32
N GLN A 251 -33.43 -17.69 15.21
CA GLN A 251 -32.63 -16.93 16.16
C GLN A 251 -31.42 -16.28 15.49
N ASN A 252 -30.74 -15.41 16.21
CA ASN A 252 -29.42 -14.90 15.80
C ASN A 252 -28.32 -15.90 16.18
N TYR A 253 -27.64 -16.46 15.19
CA TYR A 253 -26.53 -17.41 15.35
C TYR A 253 -25.15 -16.74 15.41
N GLY A 254 -25.08 -15.42 15.57
CA GLY A 254 -23.86 -14.65 15.45
C GLY A 254 -23.41 -14.44 13.99
N ILE A 255 -22.31 -13.72 13.80
CA ILE A 255 -21.88 -13.35 12.44
C ILE A 255 -21.56 -14.57 11.58
N SER A 256 -20.73 -15.49 12.07
CA SER A 256 -20.38 -16.71 11.33
C SER A 256 -21.60 -17.60 11.08
N GLY A 257 -22.44 -17.80 12.09
CA GLY A 257 -23.61 -18.66 11.97
C GLY A 257 -24.65 -18.13 11.00
N ASN A 258 -24.96 -16.84 11.05
CA ASN A 258 -25.89 -16.21 10.10
C ASN A 258 -25.34 -16.23 8.67
N THR A 259 -24.04 -15.93 8.48
CA THR A 259 -23.38 -16.00 7.17
C THR A 259 -23.41 -17.42 6.61
N ASN A 260 -23.16 -18.44 7.43
CA ASN A 260 -23.26 -19.83 6.99
C ASN A 260 -24.67 -20.20 6.55
N LYS A 261 -25.72 -19.68 7.24
CA LYS A 261 -27.11 -19.89 6.80
C LYS A 261 -27.44 -19.24 5.46
N ALA A 262 -26.77 -18.16 5.12
CA ALA A 262 -26.87 -17.55 3.79
C ALA A 262 -26.07 -18.34 2.76
N LEU A 263 -24.86 -18.82 3.09
CA LEU A 263 -24.02 -19.68 2.25
C LEU A 263 -24.73 -21.00 1.89
N GLU A 264 -25.51 -21.59 2.81
CA GLU A 264 -26.32 -22.79 2.57
C GLU A 264 -27.36 -22.62 1.44
N MET A 265 -27.79 -21.39 1.14
CA MET A 265 -28.77 -21.10 0.08
C MET A 265 -28.12 -20.85 -1.29
N ALA A 266 -26.82 -20.60 -1.29
CA ALA A 266 -26.07 -20.25 -2.51
C ALA A 266 -25.86 -21.48 -3.42
N ASP A 267 -26.12 -21.34 -4.72
CA ASP A 267 -25.90 -22.42 -5.71
C ASP A 267 -25.07 -21.98 -6.94
N GLY A 268 -24.49 -20.77 -6.92
CA GLY A 268 -23.65 -20.24 -7.98
C GLY A 268 -22.26 -20.87 -8.06
N ASP A 269 -21.58 -20.61 -9.17
CA ASP A 269 -20.23 -21.10 -9.47
C ASP A 269 -19.16 -20.41 -8.63
N TYR A 270 -19.39 -19.15 -8.25
CA TYR A 270 -18.55 -18.36 -7.36
C TYR A 270 -19.39 -17.73 -6.26
N LEU A 271 -18.83 -17.69 -5.06
CA LEU A 271 -19.47 -17.13 -3.87
C LEU A 271 -18.66 -15.93 -3.38
N ALA A 272 -19.36 -14.89 -2.92
CA ALA A 272 -18.75 -13.77 -2.21
C ALA A 272 -19.63 -13.36 -1.04
N VAL A 273 -19.01 -13.13 0.12
CA VAL A 273 -19.68 -12.56 1.28
C VAL A 273 -19.66 -11.04 1.17
N TYR A 274 -20.81 -10.43 1.41
CA TYR A 274 -21.02 -9.00 1.29
C TYR A 274 -21.71 -8.48 2.55
N ASP A 275 -21.23 -7.39 3.10
CA ASP A 275 -21.77 -6.82 4.32
C ASP A 275 -23.07 -6.06 4.07
N HIS A 276 -24.00 -6.14 5.03
CA HIS A 276 -25.36 -5.65 4.87
C HIS A 276 -25.52 -4.12 4.88
N ASP A 277 -24.46 -3.39 5.16
CA ASP A 277 -24.40 -1.93 5.29
C ASP A 277 -23.43 -1.27 4.30
N ASP A 278 -22.77 -2.05 3.44
CA ASP A 278 -21.78 -1.60 2.48
C ASP A 278 -22.36 -1.36 1.06
N VAL A 279 -21.50 -0.96 0.14
CA VAL A 279 -21.88 -0.58 -1.24
C VAL A 279 -20.91 -1.16 -2.26
N LEU A 280 -21.41 -1.70 -3.37
CA LEU A 280 -20.62 -2.17 -4.51
C LEU A 280 -20.69 -1.18 -5.69
N GLU A 281 -19.61 -1.10 -6.49
CA GLU A 281 -19.68 -0.50 -7.82
C GLU A 281 -20.52 -1.37 -8.77
N LEU A 282 -21.25 -0.70 -9.69
CA LEU A 282 -22.24 -1.36 -10.54
C LEU A 282 -21.64 -2.25 -11.64
N ASP A 283 -20.34 -2.22 -11.84
CA ASP A 283 -19.57 -3.08 -12.73
C ASP A 283 -18.71 -4.13 -12.01
N CYS A 284 -18.89 -4.29 -10.70
CA CYS A 284 -18.10 -5.23 -9.90
C CYS A 284 -18.18 -6.65 -10.46
N PHE A 285 -19.39 -7.15 -10.69
CA PHE A 285 -19.58 -8.53 -11.19
C PHE A 285 -19.09 -8.70 -12.63
N TYR A 286 -19.23 -7.66 -13.45
CA TYR A 286 -18.70 -7.65 -14.80
C TYR A 286 -17.18 -7.79 -14.81
N GLU A 287 -16.45 -7.04 -14.01
CA GLU A 287 -14.99 -7.10 -13.93
C GLU A 287 -14.50 -8.47 -13.41
N VAL A 288 -15.22 -9.07 -12.46
CA VAL A 288 -14.95 -10.44 -12.01
C VAL A 288 -15.10 -11.44 -13.16
N VAL A 289 -16.22 -11.39 -13.86
CA VAL A 289 -16.50 -12.34 -14.95
C VAL A 289 -15.59 -12.10 -16.15
N LYS A 290 -15.21 -10.86 -16.42
CA LYS A 290 -14.22 -10.49 -17.45
C LYS A 290 -12.86 -11.12 -17.14
N ALA A 291 -12.37 -11.00 -15.91
CA ALA A 291 -11.12 -11.66 -15.49
C ALA A 291 -11.19 -13.18 -15.68
N LEU A 292 -12.34 -13.78 -15.39
CA LEU A 292 -12.59 -15.20 -15.60
C LEU A 292 -12.65 -15.64 -17.06
N GLN A 293 -12.68 -14.74 -18.04
CA GLN A 293 -12.53 -15.11 -19.47
C GLN A 293 -11.08 -15.44 -19.79
N GLU A 294 -10.11 -14.79 -19.16
CA GLU A 294 -8.68 -14.98 -19.39
C GLU A 294 -8.18 -16.28 -18.76
N TYR A 295 -8.57 -16.51 -17.52
CA TYR A 295 -8.18 -17.71 -16.75
C TYR A 295 -9.26 -18.07 -15.72
N ARG A 296 -9.40 -19.36 -15.37
CA ARG A 296 -10.34 -19.83 -14.33
C ARG A 296 -9.69 -19.74 -12.95
N TYR A 297 -9.59 -18.52 -12.43
CA TYR A 297 -9.06 -18.30 -11.10
C TYR A 297 -9.93 -18.96 -10.04
N ASP A 298 -9.29 -19.58 -9.04
CA ASP A 298 -10.00 -20.20 -7.91
C ASP A 298 -10.54 -19.15 -6.94
N THR A 299 -9.78 -18.08 -6.75
CA THR A 299 -10.18 -16.95 -5.91
C THR A 299 -9.81 -15.61 -6.57
N LEU A 300 -10.66 -14.59 -6.35
CA LEU A 300 -10.42 -13.23 -6.84
C LEU A 300 -10.72 -12.23 -5.71
N TYR A 301 -10.02 -11.11 -5.69
CA TYR A 301 -10.33 -10.00 -4.78
C TYR A 301 -10.11 -8.65 -5.47
N THR A 302 -10.72 -7.60 -4.90
CA THR A 302 -10.70 -6.25 -5.48
C THR A 302 -10.07 -5.25 -4.51
N ASP A 303 -9.74 -4.07 -5.02
CA ASP A 303 -9.47 -2.91 -4.16
C ASP A 303 -10.76 -2.44 -3.47
N GLU A 304 -10.58 -1.71 -2.38
CA GLU A 304 -11.66 -1.13 -1.60
C GLU A 304 -11.34 0.29 -1.15
N ASP A 305 -12.36 1.02 -0.76
CA ASP A 305 -12.23 2.30 -0.07
C ASP A 305 -13.25 2.41 1.05
N LYS A 306 -13.34 3.58 1.67
CA LYS A 306 -14.33 3.86 2.69
C LYS A 306 -15.34 4.89 2.22
N LEU A 307 -16.63 4.58 2.39
CA LEU A 307 -17.73 5.51 2.16
C LEU A 307 -18.09 6.22 3.47
N ASN A 308 -17.83 7.52 3.55
CA ASN A 308 -18.28 8.33 4.67
C ASN A 308 -19.78 8.54 4.57
N ASP A 309 -20.56 7.92 5.46
CA ASP A 309 -22.02 7.93 5.40
C ASP A 309 -22.62 9.32 5.56
N LYS A 310 -22.05 10.15 6.43
CA LYS A 310 -22.53 11.50 6.70
C LYS A 310 -22.38 12.45 5.52
N TYR A 311 -21.25 12.38 4.81
CA TYR A 311 -20.90 13.31 3.73
C TYR A 311 -21.07 12.69 2.34
N LYS A 312 -21.34 11.37 2.27
CA LYS A 312 -21.47 10.59 1.03
C LYS A 312 -20.25 10.77 0.11
N VAL A 313 -19.06 10.77 0.72
CA VAL A 313 -17.77 10.88 0.01
C VAL A 313 -16.93 9.62 0.20
N PHE A 314 -16.19 9.24 -0.83
CA PHE A 314 -15.24 8.13 -0.81
C PHE A 314 -13.89 8.61 -0.29
N THR A 315 -13.29 7.85 0.62
CA THR A 315 -12.04 8.21 1.30
C THR A 315 -11.21 6.97 1.61
N GLU A 316 -9.97 7.17 2.02
CA GLU A 316 -9.08 6.12 2.53
C GLU A 316 -9.01 4.87 1.63
N PRO A 317 -8.55 5.02 0.35
CA PRO A 317 -8.43 3.89 -0.54
C PRO A 317 -7.43 2.86 -0.02
N ASN A 318 -7.77 1.59 -0.17
CA ASN A 318 -6.86 0.48 0.00
C ASN A 318 -6.57 -0.15 -1.37
N PHE A 319 -5.53 0.37 -2.04
CA PHE A 319 -4.98 -0.23 -3.25
C PHE A 319 -4.14 -1.44 -2.84
N LYS A 320 -4.68 -2.61 -3.10
CA LYS A 320 -4.07 -3.88 -2.70
C LYS A 320 -2.99 -4.29 -3.70
N PRO A 321 -1.95 -5.00 -3.28
CA PRO A 321 -1.03 -5.63 -4.22
C PRO A 321 -1.67 -6.88 -4.83
N ASP A 322 -1.04 -7.43 -5.87
CA ASP A 322 -1.24 -8.82 -6.25
C ASP A 322 -0.97 -9.72 -5.05
N TYR A 323 -1.38 -10.98 -5.13
CA TYR A 323 -1.30 -11.88 -3.97
C TYR A 323 0.10 -11.88 -3.34
N SER A 324 0.13 -11.47 -2.08
CA SER A 324 1.32 -11.36 -1.23
C SER A 324 1.11 -12.19 0.03
N GLU A 325 1.74 -13.34 0.08
CA GLU A 325 1.58 -14.32 1.15
C GLU A 325 2.07 -13.77 2.50
N ASP A 326 3.24 -13.12 2.51
CA ASP A 326 3.80 -12.55 3.74
C ASP A 326 3.00 -11.32 4.22
N LEU A 327 2.43 -10.54 3.32
CA LEU A 327 1.52 -9.46 3.69
C LEU A 327 0.22 -10.04 4.30
N LEU A 328 -0.34 -11.10 3.71
CA LEU A 328 -1.53 -11.76 4.27
C LEU A 328 -1.25 -12.36 5.65
N ARG A 329 -0.04 -12.85 5.90
CA ARG A 329 0.40 -13.32 7.22
C ARG A 329 0.68 -12.20 8.23
N SER A 330 0.77 -10.96 7.75
CA SER A 330 1.01 -9.76 8.57
C SER A 330 -0.23 -8.92 8.82
N GLN A 331 -1.24 -8.99 7.94
CA GLN A 331 -2.54 -8.34 8.08
C GLN A 331 -3.57 -8.95 7.12
N ASN A 332 -4.85 -8.87 7.48
CA ASN A 332 -5.93 -9.21 6.55
C ASN A 332 -6.12 -8.07 5.53
N TYR A 333 -5.29 -8.03 4.47
CA TYR A 333 -5.38 -6.98 3.46
C TYR A 333 -6.41 -7.27 2.36
N ILE A 334 -6.79 -8.54 2.18
CA ILE A 334 -7.74 -8.97 1.14
C ILE A 334 -9.16 -8.50 1.47
N THR A 335 -9.63 -8.72 2.70
CA THR A 335 -10.94 -8.32 3.24
C THR A 335 -12.09 -8.41 2.22
N HIS A 336 -12.47 -7.31 1.55
CA HIS A 336 -13.62 -7.19 0.66
C HIS A 336 -13.20 -6.70 -0.75
N ILE A 337 -13.87 -7.08 -1.81
CA ILE A 337 -14.76 -8.22 -1.88
C ILE A 337 -13.97 -9.42 -2.37
N PHE A 338 -14.16 -10.57 -1.74
CA PHE A 338 -13.43 -11.80 -2.01
C PHE A 338 -14.37 -12.84 -2.64
N PHE A 339 -14.08 -13.25 -3.86
CA PHE A 339 -14.82 -14.26 -4.60
C PHE A 339 -14.08 -15.60 -4.54
N VAL A 340 -14.82 -16.66 -4.27
CA VAL A 340 -14.30 -18.02 -4.14
C VAL A 340 -15.06 -18.95 -5.06
N ASN A 341 -14.36 -19.78 -5.83
CA ASN A 341 -14.96 -20.82 -6.64
C ASN A 341 -15.70 -21.85 -5.77
N ARG A 342 -16.82 -22.36 -6.24
CA ARG A 342 -17.67 -23.34 -5.56
C ARG A 342 -16.88 -24.56 -5.06
N HIS A 343 -16.00 -25.14 -5.87
CA HIS A 343 -15.24 -26.32 -5.46
C HIS A 343 -14.31 -26.05 -4.26
N ILE A 344 -13.72 -24.85 -4.15
CA ILE A 344 -12.93 -24.47 -2.98
C ILE A 344 -13.84 -24.35 -1.75
N TYR A 345 -14.99 -23.66 -1.89
CA TYR A 345 -15.95 -23.57 -0.79
C TYR A 345 -16.42 -24.94 -0.29
N ASP A 346 -16.75 -25.85 -1.22
CA ASP A 346 -17.23 -27.18 -0.87
C ASP A 346 -16.14 -28.01 -0.13
N GLU A 347 -14.85 -27.75 -0.41
CA GLU A 347 -13.74 -28.38 0.29
C GLU A 347 -13.48 -27.78 1.67
N VAL A 348 -13.49 -26.45 1.80
CA VAL A 348 -13.08 -25.76 3.04
C VAL A 348 -14.23 -25.52 4.00
N GLY A 349 -15.46 -25.49 3.50
CA GLY A 349 -16.66 -25.15 4.26
C GLY A 349 -16.81 -23.65 4.55
N GLY A 350 -17.82 -23.30 5.32
CA GLY A 350 -18.15 -21.92 5.68
C GLY A 350 -17.25 -21.29 6.76
N TYR A 351 -17.77 -20.24 7.38
CA TYR A 351 -17.12 -19.50 8.47
C TYR A 351 -17.10 -20.31 9.76
N ARG A 352 -16.08 -20.12 10.58
CA ARG A 352 -15.90 -20.80 11.87
C ARG A 352 -16.06 -19.81 13.04
N SER A 353 -17.03 -20.05 13.92
CA SER A 353 -17.37 -19.13 15.00
C SER A 353 -16.29 -18.93 16.06
N GLU A 354 -15.34 -19.86 16.18
CA GLU A 354 -14.17 -19.70 17.05
C GLU A 354 -13.25 -18.55 16.61
N TYR A 355 -13.44 -18.03 15.38
CA TYR A 355 -12.72 -16.88 14.84
C TYR A 355 -13.59 -15.62 14.70
N ASP A 356 -14.79 -15.59 15.31
CA ASP A 356 -15.67 -14.43 15.26
C ASP A 356 -14.91 -13.13 15.59
N GLY A 357 -15.08 -12.13 14.71
CA GLY A 357 -14.33 -10.88 14.70
C GLY A 357 -13.14 -10.85 13.71
N SER A 358 -12.68 -12.02 13.23
CA SER A 358 -11.72 -12.22 12.13
C SER A 358 -12.05 -13.53 11.39
N GLN A 359 -13.32 -13.87 11.30
CA GLN A 359 -13.84 -15.09 10.66
C GLN A 359 -13.56 -15.11 9.15
N ASP A 360 -13.57 -13.94 8.53
CA ASP A 360 -13.20 -13.71 7.14
C ASP A 360 -11.71 -14.01 6.91
N TYR A 361 -10.84 -13.61 7.82
CA TYR A 361 -9.40 -13.85 7.73
C TYR A 361 -9.07 -15.35 7.77
N ASP A 362 -9.68 -16.10 8.70
CA ASP A 362 -9.57 -17.56 8.72
C ASP A 362 -10.10 -18.20 7.44
N TYR A 363 -11.24 -17.72 6.94
CA TYR A 363 -11.86 -18.22 5.71
C TYR A 363 -10.96 -17.96 4.50
N ILE A 364 -10.42 -16.75 4.35
CA ILE A 364 -9.50 -16.38 3.28
C ILE A 364 -8.27 -17.30 3.29
N PHE A 365 -7.64 -17.54 4.44
CA PHE A 365 -6.51 -18.48 4.53
C PHE A 365 -6.88 -19.87 4.06
N ARG A 366 -8.01 -20.43 4.54
CA ARG A 366 -8.44 -21.78 4.14
C ARG A 366 -8.73 -21.88 2.64
N CYS A 367 -9.33 -20.86 2.05
CA CYS A 367 -9.58 -20.82 0.62
C CYS A 367 -8.28 -20.73 -0.18
N ILE A 368 -7.37 -19.84 0.18
CA ILE A 368 -6.10 -19.66 -0.52
C ILE A 368 -5.18 -20.87 -0.39
N GLU A 369 -5.18 -21.57 0.75
CA GLU A 369 -4.43 -22.83 0.93
C GLU A 369 -4.83 -23.93 -0.06
N LYS A 370 -6.03 -23.83 -0.65
CA LYS A 370 -6.57 -24.79 -1.63
C LYS A 370 -6.58 -24.24 -3.05
N ALA A 371 -6.43 -22.93 -3.20
CA ALA A 371 -6.44 -22.28 -4.50
C ALA A 371 -5.13 -22.53 -5.26
N ASN A 372 -5.22 -22.89 -6.55
CA ASN A 372 -4.09 -22.93 -7.46
C ASN A 372 -3.81 -21.55 -8.08
N ALA A 373 -4.82 -20.70 -8.18
CA ALA A 373 -4.72 -19.40 -8.79
C ALA A 373 -5.55 -18.35 -8.03
N VAL A 374 -4.85 -17.33 -7.53
CA VAL A 374 -5.41 -16.16 -6.85
C VAL A 374 -5.24 -14.95 -7.77
N TYR A 375 -6.28 -14.17 -7.99
CA TYR A 375 -6.23 -13.00 -8.86
C TYR A 375 -6.68 -11.73 -8.16
N HIS A 376 -5.92 -10.68 -8.34
CA HIS A 376 -6.25 -9.32 -7.90
C HIS A 376 -6.85 -8.53 -9.07
N ILE A 377 -8.03 -7.99 -8.86
CA ILE A 377 -8.65 -7.01 -9.78
C ILE A 377 -8.27 -5.62 -9.27
N PRO A 378 -7.33 -4.90 -9.92
CA PRO A 378 -6.79 -3.63 -9.42
C PRO A 378 -7.77 -2.47 -9.66
N ARG A 379 -8.96 -2.59 -9.12
CA ARG A 379 -10.04 -1.60 -9.19
C ARG A 379 -10.78 -1.53 -7.87
N VAL A 380 -11.11 -0.30 -7.44
CA VAL A 380 -11.96 -0.06 -6.27
C VAL A 380 -13.40 -0.39 -6.67
N LEU A 381 -13.88 -1.54 -6.21
CA LEU A 381 -15.21 -2.06 -6.53
C LEU A 381 -16.07 -2.30 -5.29
N TYR A 382 -15.50 -2.07 -4.11
CA TYR A 382 -16.15 -2.21 -2.81
C TYR A 382 -15.95 -0.95 -1.96
N HIS A 383 -17.01 -0.52 -1.26
CA HIS A 383 -17.02 0.67 -0.43
C HIS A 383 -17.48 0.33 0.98
N TRP A 384 -16.55 0.31 1.92
CA TRP A 384 -16.81 0.05 3.32
C TRP A 384 -17.43 1.28 4.02
N ARG A 385 -18.67 1.16 4.46
CA ARG A 385 -19.40 2.27 5.07
C ARG A 385 -18.89 2.60 6.46
N MET A 386 -18.53 3.86 6.67
CA MET A 386 -18.14 4.41 7.97
C MET A 386 -19.35 5.01 8.68
N HIS A 387 -19.81 4.38 9.75
CA HIS A 387 -20.85 4.90 10.62
C HIS A 387 -20.49 4.68 12.10
N PRO A 388 -21.16 5.38 13.08
CA PRO A 388 -20.75 5.36 14.49
C PRO A 388 -20.71 3.99 15.17
N GLN A 389 -21.36 2.98 14.61
CA GLN A 389 -21.38 1.60 15.12
C GLN A 389 -20.41 0.67 14.37
N SER A 390 -19.72 1.19 13.36
CA SER A 390 -18.73 0.44 12.57
C SER A 390 -17.46 0.19 13.38
N THR A 391 -16.85 -0.99 13.21
CA THR A 391 -15.57 -1.36 13.82
C THR A 391 -14.43 -0.42 13.41
N ALA A 392 -14.56 0.24 12.27
CA ALA A 392 -13.60 1.21 11.76
C ALA A 392 -13.44 2.47 12.63
N MET A 393 -14.40 2.77 13.52
CA MET A 393 -14.42 3.99 14.33
C MET A 393 -13.77 3.85 15.71
N ASP A 394 -13.74 2.65 16.29
CA ASP A 394 -13.16 2.40 17.62
C ASP A 394 -12.43 1.04 17.66
N PRO A 395 -11.12 1.03 17.32
CA PRO A 395 -10.32 -0.19 17.36
C PRO A 395 -10.20 -0.83 18.75
N GLU A 396 -10.34 -0.06 19.84
CA GLU A 396 -10.20 -0.60 21.21
C GLU A 396 -11.46 -1.31 21.70
N SER A 397 -12.62 -1.05 21.10
CA SER A 397 -13.89 -1.66 21.52
C SER A 397 -13.98 -3.17 21.27
N LYS A 398 -13.14 -3.71 20.37
CA LYS A 398 -13.20 -5.10 19.93
C LYS A 398 -11.84 -5.80 19.92
N LEU A 399 -11.06 -5.67 21.00
CA LEU A 399 -9.72 -6.29 21.09
C LEU A 399 -9.72 -7.81 20.81
N TYR A 400 -10.85 -8.50 21.05
CA TYR A 400 -11.00 -9.92 20.75
C TYR A 400 -10.83 -10.24 19.26
N CYS A 401 -11.15 -9.30 18.36
CA CYS A 401 -10.99 -9.48 16.92
C CYS A 401 -9.51 -9.72 16.57
N TYR A 402 -8.61 -8.93 17.16
CA TYR A 402 -7.18 -9.04 16.88
C TYR A 402 -6.56 -10.33 17.38
N THR A 403 -7.01 -10.82 18.55
CA THR A 403 -6.58 -12.14 19.04
C THR A 403 -7.21 -13.27 18.22
N ALA A 404 -8.39 -13.10 17.66
CA ALA A 404 -8.97 -14.05 16.71
C ALA A 404 -8.16 -14.10 15.41
N GLY A 405 -7.70 -12.95 14.89
CA GLY A 405 -6.81 -12.88 13.72
C GLY A 405 -5.46 -13.55 13.98
N GLN A 406 -4.85 -13.34 15.16
CA GLN A 406 -3.64 -14.06 15.57
C GLN A 406 -3.86 -15.58 15.52
N ARG A 407 -4.97 -16.09 16.10
CA ARG A 407 -5.30 -17.52 16.05
C ARG A 407 -5.55 -18.01 14.62
N ALA A 408 -6.11 -17.19 13.73
CA ALA A 408 -6.31 -17.54 12.33
C ALA A 408 -4.97 -17.76 11.62
N ILE A 409 -3.98 -16.89 11.83
CA ILE A 409 -2.61 -17.04 11.31
C ILE A 409 -1.94 -18.29 11.89
N GLU A 410 -2.00 -18.49 13.21
CA GLU A 410 -1.45 -19.68 13.87
C GLU A 410 -2.08 -20.99 13.33
N SER A 411 -3.39 -20.96 13.09
CA SER A 411 -4.12 -22.08 12.50
C SER A 411 -3.71 -22.33 11.05
N HIS A 412 -3.46 -21.27 10.26
CA HIS A 412 -2.90 -21.36 8.93
C HIS A 412 -1.56 -22.08 8.94
N TYR A 413 -0.61 -21.66 9.78
CA TYR A 413 0.71 -22.32 9.87
C TYR A 413 0.62 -23.80 10.24
N LYS A 414 -0.30 -24.16 11.16
CA LYS A 414 -0.55 -25.56 11.49
C LYS A 414 -1.05 -26.38 10.30
N ARG A 415 -1.97 -25.84 9.49
CA ARG A 415 -2.52 -26.51 8.31
C ARG A 415 -1.48 -26.72 7.20
N ILE A 416 -0.62 -25.73 6.96
CA ILE A 416 0.45 -25.84 5.94
C ILE A 416 1.70 -26.60 6.47
N GLY A 417 1.68 -27.03 7.74
CA GLY A 417 2.74 -27.85 8.33
C GLY A 417 4.00 -27.10 8.76
N LEU A 418 3.97 -25.76 8.81
CA LEU A 418 5.06 -24.97 9.40
C LEU A 418 4.99 -25.04 10.92
N LYS A 419 6.11 -25.50 11.52
CA LYS A 419 6.26 -25.70 12.96
C LYS A 419 7.11 -24.57 13.55
N ASP A 420 6.98 -24.42 14.87
CA ASP A 420 7.82 -23.51 15.66
C ASP A 420 7.79 -22.05 15.13
N VAL A 421 6.60 -21.62 14.71
CA VAL A 421 6.31 -20.27 14.28
C VAL A 421 5.64 -19.52 15.41
N LYS A 422 6.14 -18.35 15.75
CA LYS A 422 5.55 -17.45 16.76
C LYS A 422 4.85 -16.31 16.06
N VAL A 423 3.58 -16.08 16.40
CA VAL A 423 2.79 -14.94 15.89
C VAL A 423 2.48 -13.99 17.04
N GLU A 424 2.81 -12.72 16.90
CA GLU A 424 2.60 -11.70 17.91
C GLU A 424 1.83 -10.52 17.32
N LEU A 425 0.95 -9.93 18.11
CA LEU A 425 0.31 -8.66 17.77
C LEU A 425 1.37 -7.54 17.80
N MET A 426 1.33 -6.67 16.80
CA MET A 426 2.11 -5.44 16.85
C MET A 426 1.70 -4.60 18.07
N PRO A 427 2.65 -3.85 18.69
CA PRO A 427 2.33 -3.04 19.85
C PRO A 427 1.33 -1.93 19.51
N LYS A 428 0.58 -1.49 20.52
CA LYS A 428 -0.32 -0.34 20.39
C LYS A 428 0.41 0.88 19.78
N PRO A 429 -0.22 1.65 18.90
CA PRO A 429 -1.64 1.61 18.53
C PRO A 429 -1.95 0.77 17.26
N TYR A 430 -1.06 -0.12 16.84
CA TYR A 430 -1.12 -0.83 15.55
C TYR A 430 -1.93 -2.13 15.67
N TYR A 431 -3.26 -1.98 15.77
CA TYR A 431 -4.18 -3.11 15.87
C TYR A 431 -4.41 -3.80 14.53
N GLY A 432 -4.51 -5.14 14.56
CA GLY A 432 -4.77 -5.96 13.36
C GLY A 432 -3.54 -6.19 12.47
N PHE A 433 -2.34 -5.85 12.99
CA PHE A 433 -1.07 -6.15 12.36
C PHE A 433 -0.28 -7.15 13.22
N TYR A 434 0.46 -8.03 12.56
CA TYR A 434 1.10 -9.17 13.21
C TYR A 434 2.57 -9.27 12.79
N HIS A 435 3.41 -9.64 13.75
CA HIS A 435 4.78 -10.06 13.53
C HIS A 435 4.85 -11.59 13.62
N THR A 436 5.37 -12.20 12.57
CA THR A 436 5.64 -13.63 12.55
C THR A 436 7.13 -13.90 12.59
N THR A 437 7.60 -14.56 13.65
CA THR A 437 8.97 -15.04 13.78
C THR A 437 9.01 -16.52 13.43
N TYR A 438 9.84 -16.88 12.44
CA TYR A 438 10.06 -18.26 12.03
C TYR A 438 11.26 -18.85 12.78
N SER A 439 11.20 -20.16 13.08
CA SER A 439 12.33 -20.88 13.67
C SER A 439 13.54 -20.87 12.73
N THR A 440 14.72 -20.75 13.29
CA THR A 440 16.00 -20.90 12.56
C THR A 440 16.57 -22.31 12.62
N GLU A 441 15.90 -23.25 13.32
CA GLU A 441 16.37 -24.63 13.39
C GLU A 441 16.44 -25.30 11.99
N PRO A 442 17.48 -26.07 11.71
CA PRO A 442 18.52 -26.57 12.61
C PRO A 442 19.75 -25.68 12.81
N ASN A 443 19.59 -24.37 12.76
CA ASN A 443 20.63 -23.33 12.88
C ASN A 443 21.77 -23.51 11.85
N PRO A 444 21.47 -23.49 10.53
CA PRO A 444 22.44 -23.73 9.49
C PRO A 444 23.52 -22.65 9.44
N LEU A 445 24.70 -22.98 8.89
CA LEU A 445 25.75 -22.00 8.65
C LEU A 445 25.24 -20.90 7.67
N VAL A 446 25.34 -19.63 8.06
CA VAL A 446 25.13 -18.48 7.19
C VAL A 446 26.48 -17.95 6.73
N SER A 447 26.71 -17.85 5.42
CA SER A 447 27.89 -17.20 4.88
C SER A 447 27.56 -15.73 4.61
N ILE A 448 28.28 -14.81 5.24
CA ILE A 448 28.16 -13.36 5.01
C ILE A 448 29.20 -12.98 3.98
N LEU A 449 28.75 -12.55 2.78
CA LEU A 449 29.60 -12.25 1.65
C LEU A 449 29.70 -10.72 1.49
N ILE A 450 30.92 -10.17 1.65
CA ILE A 450 31.19 -8.74 1.70
C ILE A 450 32.21 -8.36 0.61
N PRO A 451 31.80 -7.74 -0.50
CA PRO A 451 32.73 -7.05 -1.41
C PRO A 451 33.41 -5.89 -0.70
N ASN A 452 34.73 -5.72 -0.87
CA ASN A 452 35.43 -4.60 -0.26
C ASN A 452 36.49 -3.99 -1.19
N TYR A 453 36.60 -2.67 -1.08
CA TYR A 453 37.64 -1.85 -1.69
C TYR A 453 38.06 -0.75 -0.71
N ASN A 454 39.34 -0.76 -0.23
CA ASN A 454 39.84 0.21 0.76
C ASN A 454 38.90 0.37 1.98
N LEU A 455 38.77 1.60 2.52
CA LEU A 455 37.81 2.00 3.56
C LEU A 455 37.80 1.07 4.79
N LYS A 456 38.95 0.88 5.42
CA LYS A 456 39.14 0.04 6.62
C LYS A 456 38.13 0.32 7.73
N ASP A 457 37.93 1.61 8.08
CA ASP A 457 37.06 1.96 9.21
C ASP A 457 35.59 1.66 8.92
N THR A 458 35.16 1.79 7.67
CA THR A 458 33.82 1.42 7.21
C THR A 458 33.59 -0.09 7.34
N LEU A 459 34.52 -0.89 6.78
CA LEU A 459 34.46 -2.36 6.89
C LEU A 459 34.52 -2.79 8.37
N LYS A 460 35.35 -2.10 9.18
CA LYS A 460 35.45 -2.38 10.61
C LYS A 460 34.11 -2.18 11.33
N THR A 461 33.41 -1.11 11.08
CA THR A 461 32.06 -0.85 11.65
C THR A 461 31.10 -1.99 11.27
N CYS A 462 31.10 -2.40 10.00
CA CYS A 462 30.26 -3.51 9.53
C CYS A 462 30.59 -4.80 10.28
N VAL A 463 31.88 -5.21 10.30
CA VAL A 463 32.29 -6.48 10.92
C VAL A 463 32.09 -6.45 12.44
N ASP A 464 32.43 -5.35 13.12
CA ASP A 464 32.24 -5.21 14.56
C ASP A 464 30.75 -5.35 14.94
N SER A 465 29.83 -4.79 14.13
CA SER A 465 28.40 -4.93 14.38
C SER A 465 27.92 -6.38 14.30
N LEU A 466 28.47 -7.17 13.38
CA LEU A 466 28.15 -8.59 13.23
C LEU A 466 28.56 -9.42 14.47
N TYR A 467 29.67 -9.08 15.12
CA TYR A 467 30.10 -9.78 16.31
C TYR A 467 29.46 -9.26 17.60
N ASN A 468 29.28 -7.95 17.72
CA ASN A 468 28.88 -7.30 18.96
C ASN A 468 27.34 -7.18 19.10
N VAL A 469 26.60 -6.98 18.02
CA VAL A 469 25.15 -6.75 18.04
C VAL A 469 24.39 -8.02 17.67
N ASN A 470 24.74 -8.66 16.55
CA ASN A 470 24.01 -9.83 16.06
C ASN A 470 24.03 -11.03 17.03
N THR A 471 22.85 -11.61 17.26
CA THR A 471 22.67 -12.75 18.17
C THR A 471 22.80 -14.11 17.50
N TYR A 472 22.64 -14.21 16.16
CA TYR A 472 22.85 -15.44 15.43
C TYR A 472 24.35 -15.74 15.32
N LYS A 473 24.82 -16.88 15.88
CA LYS A 473 26.26 -17.13 16.05
C LYS A 473 26.87 -18.12 15.05
N ASN A 474 26.04 -18.89 14.31
CA ASN A 474 26.56 -19.85 13.34
C ASN A 474 26.76 -19.21 11.96
N PHE A 475 27.75 -18.33 11.82
CA PHE A 475 28.08 -17.66 10.57
C PHE A 475 29.57 -17.68 10.24
N GLU A 476 29.90 -17.53 8.98
CA GLU A 476 31.24 -17.19 8.48
C GLU A 476 31.18 -15.88 7.70
N ILE A 477 32.32 -15.19 7.62
CA ILE A 477 32.47 -13.97 6.80
C ILE A 477 33.43 -14.28 5.67
N VAL A 478 33.01 -14.01 4.43
CA VAL A 478 33.84 -14.08 3.24
C VAL A 478 33.97 -12.66 2.67
N ILE A 479 35.14 -12.04 2.86
CA ILE A 479 35.46 -10.74 2.30
C ILE A 479 36.07 -10.93 0.91
N VAL A 480 35.51 -10.28 -0.10
CA VAL A 480 36.06 -10.26 -1.45
C VAL A 480 36.80 -8.96 -1.66
N GLU A 481 38.11 -9.02 -1.53
CA GLU A 481 39.02 -7.91 -1.78
C GLU A 481 39.11 -7.63 -3.29
N ASN A 482 38.89 -6.39 -3.72
CA ASN A 482 39.00 -5.98 -5.12
C ASN A 482 39.80 -4.70 -5.30
N ASN A 483 41.06 -4.85 -5.67
CA ASN A 483 41.99 -3.77 -6.07
C ASN A 483 42.26 -2.66 -5.02
N SER A 484 42.21 -2.97 -3.72
CA SER A 484 42.58 -2.04 -2.67
C SER A 484 44.03 -1.62 -2.78
N THR A 485 44.32 -0.37 -2.44
CA THR A 485 45.65 0.28 -2.52
C THR A 485 46.17 0.68 -1.14
N ASP A 486 45.31 0.85 -0.16
CA ASP A 486 45.64 1.34 1.17
C ASP A 486 46.26 0.19 1.99
N LYS A 487 47.42 0.40 2.58
CA LYS A 487 48.15 -0.64 3.30
C LYS A 487 47.40 -1.10 4.58
N ASP A 488 46.72 -0.18 5.23
CA ASP A 488 46.04 -0.44 6.49
C ASP A 488 44.84 -1.40 6.36
N ILE A 489 44.24 -1.49 5.16
CA ILE A 489 43.19 -2.50 4.92
C ILE A 489 43.75 -3.92 4.92
N PHE A 490 44.94 -4.13 4.34
CA PHE A 490 45.58 -5.45 4.32
C PHE A 490 46.03 -5.87 5.72
N GLU A 491 46.56 -4.93 6.52
CA GLU A 491 46.86 -5.17 7.93
C GLU A 491 45.60 -5.57 8.72
N TYR A 492 44.48 -4.92 8.42
CA TYR A 492 43.20 -5.25 9.04
C TYR A 492 42.70 -6.64 8.62
N TYR A 493 42.82 -7.02 7.35
CA TYR A 493 42.47 -8.37 6.89
C TYR A 493 43.29 -9.44 7.61
N ASP A 494 44.60 -9.23 7.74
CA ASP A 494 45.49 -10.14 8.47
C ASP A 494 45.11 -10.25 9.96
N MET A 495 44.73 -9.15 10.58
CA MET A 495 44.24 -9.11 11.94
C MET A 495 42.94 -9.91 12.10
N LEU A 496 41.94 -9.63 11.27
CA LEU A 496 40.65 -10.32 11.31
C LEU A 496 40.77 -11.83 11.17
N GLN A 497 41.60 -12.30 10.23
CA GLN A 497 41.79 -13.72 10.01
C GLN A 497 42.59 -14.42 11.15
N LYS A 498 43.36 -13.67 11.93
CA LYS A 498 44.04 -14.18 13.16
C LYS A 498 43.11 -14.18 14.36
N GLU A 499 42.23 -13.22 14.50
CA GLU A 499 41.32 -13.10 15.65
C GLU A 499 40.07 -13.96 15.50
N HIS A 500 39.66 -14.28 14.26
CA HIS A 500 38.41 -14.97 13.97
C HIS A 500 38.60 -16.09 12.93
N ASP A 501 38.53 -17.36 13.39
CA ASP A 501 38.68 -18.56 12.52
C ASP A 501 37.58 -18.67 11.45
N ASN A 502 36.46 -17.96 11.62
CA ASN A 502 35.34 -17.93 10.70
C ASN A 502 35.40 -16.76 9.65
N VAL A 503 36.52 -16.04 9.58
CA VAL A 503 36.77 -14.99 8.57
C VAL A 503 37.70 -15.51 7.49
N LYS A 504 37.35 -15.28 6.24
CA LYS A 504 38.18 -15.58 5.07
C LYS A 504 38.21 -14.38 4.14
N VAL A 505 39.42 -13.98 3.70
CA VAL A 505 39.60 -12.98 2.66
C VAL A 505 40.02 -13.66 1.38
N VAL A 506 39.40 -13.31 0.25
CA VAL A 506 39.72 -13.81 -1.10
C VAL A 506 39.85 -12.62 -2.04
N THR A 507 40.83 -12.67 -2.96
CA THR A 507 41.10 -11.55 -3.86
C THR A 507 40.54 -11.82 -5.26
N TYR A 508 39.66 -10.91 -5.71
CA TYR A 508 39.18 -10.86 -7.08
C TYR A 508 40.08 -9.93 -7.90
N GLN A 509 40.74 -10.47 -8.91
CA GLN A 509 41.62 -9.71 -9.81
C GLN A 509 40.84 -9.34 -11.09
N GLY A 510 40.39 -8.10 -11.18
CA GLY A 510 39.62 -7.58 -12.30
C GLY A 510 39.12 -6.16 -12.04
N GLU A 511 38.59 -5.53 -13.07
CA GLU A 511 37.90 -4.26 -12.93
C GLU A 511 36.66 -4.43 -12.04
N PHE A 512 36.25 -3.34 -11.40
CA PHE A 512 35.08 -3.35 -10.56
C PHE A 512 33.83 -3.74 -11.37
N ASN A 513 33.14 -4.75 -10.90
CA ASN A 513 31.85 -5.19 -11.37
C ASN A 513 31.19 -5.94 -10.21
N TYR A 514 30.15 -5.37 -9.64
CA TYR A 514 29.47 -5.91 -8.44
C TYR A 514 29.01 -7.35 -8.66
N SER A 515 28.43 -7.63 -9.82
CA SER A 515 27.94 -8.95 -10.19
C SER A 515 29.06 -9.99 -10.25
N LYS A 516 30.19 -9.67 -10.91
CA LYS A 516 31.35 -10.57 -11.01
C LYS A 516 31.98 -10.83 -9.67
N ILE A 517 32.12 -9.80 -8.84
CA ILE A 517 32.73 -9.92 -7.50
C ILE A 517 31.88 -10.83 -6.61
N ASN A 518 30.55 -10.67 -6.59
CA ASN A 518 29.68 -11.54 -5.79
C ASN A 518 29.60 -12.97 -6.36
N ASN A 519 29.51 -13.14 -7.69
CA ASN A 519 29.58 -14.46 -8.33
C ASN A 519 30.90 -15.20 -8.01
N PHE A 520 32.00 -14.46 -7.96
CA PHE A 520 33.31 -15.00 -7.57
C PHE A 520 33.30 -15.38 -6.09
N GLY A 521 32.87 -14.48 -5.21
CA GLY A 521 32.86 -14.70 -3.77
C GLY A 521 31.94 -15.86 -3.34
N MET A 522 30.82 -16.05 -4.02
CA MET A 522 29.89 -17.16 -3.79
C MET A 522 30.55 -18.54 -3.84
N LYS A 523 31.62 -18.69 -4.64
CA LYS A 523 32.38 -19.94 -4.75
C LYS A 523 33.15 -20.30 -3.48
N TYR A 524 33.40 -19.33 -2.61
CA TYR A 524 34.17 -19.49 -1.39
C TYR A 524 33.29 -19.60 -0.12
N THR A 525 31.99 -19.40 -0.25
CA THR A 525 31.02 -19.58 0.85
C THR A 525 30.80 -21.07 1.11
N LYS A 526 30.63 -21.45 2.38
CA LYS A 526 30.34 -22.83 2.81
C LYS A 526 28.90 -23.07 3.21
N GLY A 527 28.21 -21.99 3.64
CA GLY A 527 26.81 -22.05 4.07
C GLY A 527 25.85 -22.26 2.89
N ASP A 528 24.72 -22.91 3.17
CA ASP A 528 23.61 -23.04 2.22
C ASP A 528 22.79 -21.76 2.09
N TYR A 529 22.92 -20.84 3.04
CA TYR A 529 22.30 -19.53 3.09
C TYR A 529 23.40 -18.47 3.04
N VAL A 530 23.28 -17.53 2.11
CA VAL A 530 24.28 -16.48 1.91
C VAL A 530 23.64 -15.12 2.10
N LEU A 531 24.20 -14.34 3.01
CA LEU A 531 23.87 -12.93 3.18
C LEU A 531 24.83 -12.10 2.31
N LEU A 532 24.33 -11.58 1.18
CA LEU A 532 24.99 -10.54 0.40
C LEU A 532 24.93 -9.26 1.22
N LEU A 533 26.09 -8.66 1.50
CA LEU A 533 26.16 -7.53 2.42
C LEU A 533 27.19 -6.50 1.92
N ASN A 534 26.78 -5.24 1.79
CA ASN A 534 27.73 -4.17 1.50
C ASN A 534 28.62 -3.89 2.71
N ASN A 535 29.85 -3.45 2.46
CA ASN A 535 30.84 -3.13 3.51
C ASN A 535 30.50 -1.90 4.35
N ASP A 536 29.56 -1.07 3.89
CA ASP A 536 29.09 0.16 4.55
C ASP A 536 27.73 -0.02 5.24
N THR A 537 27.45 -1.24 5.70
CA THR A 537 26.25 -1.56 6.49
C THR A 537 26.59 -1.79 7.96
N GLU A 538 25.63 -1.56 8.84
CA GLU A 538 25.72 -1.83 10.28
C GLU A 538 24.41 -2.47 10.77
N VAL A 539 24.51 -3.66 11.39
CA VAL A 539 23.33 -4.28 12.01
C VAL A 539 22.94 -3.55 13.28
N ILE A 540 21.67 -3.15 13.39
CA ILE A 540 21.12 -2.46 14.58
C ILE A 540 20.13 -3.31 15.35
N GLU A 541 19.38 -4.20 14.67
CA GLU A 541 18.49 -5.14 15.37
C GLU A 541 19.22 -6.44 15.64
N PRO A 542 19.37 -6.84 16.92
CA PRO A 542 20.14 -8.03 17.29
C PRO A 542 19.67 -9.33 16.64
N THR A 543 18.39 -9.43 16.32
CA THR A 543 17.77 -10.61 15.72
C THR A 543 17.75 -10.58 14.19
N ALA A 544 18.27 -9.53 13.55
CA ALA A 544 18.12 -9.27 12.11
C ALA A 544 18.52 -10.46 11.21
N ILE A 545 19.66 -11.11 11.47
CA ILE A 545 20.08 -12.30 10.70
C ILE A 545 19.13 -13.48 10.94
N ALA A 546 18.68 -13.69 12.17
CA ALA A 546 17.73 -14.75 12.49
C ALA A 546 16.36 -14.53 11.84
N GLU A 547 15.87 -13.30 11.83
CA GLU A 547 14.64 -12.88 11.13
C GLU A 547 14.71 -13.17 9.62
N MET A 548 15.80 -12.78 8.98
CA MET A 548 16.02 -13.05 7.56
C MET A 548 16.17 -14.56 7.28
N LEU A 549 16.92 -15.27 8.12
CA LEU A 549 17.14 -16.71 7.95
C LEU A 549 15.84 -17.49 8.12
N GLY A 550 15.05 -17.20 9.15
CA GLY A 550 13.77 -17.86 9.39
C GLY A 550 12.82 -17.74 8.19
N CYS A 551 12.74 -16.55 7.58
CA CYS A 551 12.01 -16.37 6.32
C CYS A 551 12.64 -17.17 5.16
N CYS A 552 13.97 -17.14 5.04
CA CYS A 552 14.70 -17.77 3.95
C CYS A 552 14.67 -19.30 4.02
N LEU A 553 14.49 -19.91 5.21
CA LEU A 553 14.35 -21.37 5.38
C LEU A 553 13.11 -21.94 4.68
N ARG A 554 12.07 -21.16 4.50
CA ARG A 554 10.85 -21.57 3.78
C ARG A 554 11.19 -21.92 2.33
N LYS A 555 10.68 -23.07 1.86
CA LYS A 555 11.03 -23.64 0.53
C LYS A 555 10.69 -22.69 -0.64
N GLU A 556 9.61 -21.95 -0.53
CA GLU A 556 9.09 -21.04 -1.54
C GLU A 556 9.84 -19.70 -1.60
N VAL A 557 10.72 -19.37 -0.65
CA VAL A 557 11.45 -18.11 -0.60
C VAL A 557 12.79 -18.23 -1.32
N GLY A 558 13.06 -17.32 -2.28
CA GLY A 558 14.33 -17.22 -2.99
C GLY A 558 15.28 -16.20 -2.37
N ALA A 559 14.75 -15.04 -1.97
CA ALA A 559 15.51 -13.97 -1.33
C ALA A 559 14.73 -13.27 -0.23
N VAL A 560 15.47 -12.75 0.75
CA VAL A 560 14.95 -11.91 1.85
C VAL A 560 15.80 -10.65 1.94
N GLY A 561 15.17 -9.49 1.77
CA GLY A 561 15.81 -8.17 1.97
C GLY A 561 15.50 -7.61 3.35
N ALA A 562 16.48 -6.95 3.94
CA ALA A 562 16.35 -6.26 5.21
C ALA A 562 15.70 -4.87 5.05
N LYS A 563 15.22 -4.29 6.13
CA LYS A 563 14.91 -2.86 6.21
C LYS A 563 16.20 -2.08 6.39
N LEU A 564 16.49 -1.18 5.44
CA LEU A 564 17.67 -0.33 5.53
C LEU A 564 17.27 1.10 5.90
N LEU A 565 18.10 1.70 6.76
CA LEU A 565 17.95 3.06 7.22
C LEU A 565 19.18 3.88 6.83
N TYR A 566 18.98 5.17 6.57
CA TYR A 566 20.05 6.14 6.51
C TYR A 566 20.61 6.41 7.92
N GLU A 567 21.72 7.12 8.02
CA GLU A 567 22.38 7.49 9.29
C GLU A 567 21.48 8.30 10.25
N ASP A 568 20.47 9.00 9.72
CA ASP A 568 19.49 9.80 10.47
C ASP A 568 18.22 9.02 10.86
N ASP A 569 18.25 7.68 10.74
CA ASP A 569 17.12 6.79 11.02
C ASP A 569 15.92 6.94 10.06
N THR A 570 16.06 7.62 8.93
CA THR A 570 15.02 7.58 7.89
C THR A 570 15.15 6.33 7.01
N VAL A 571 14.04 5.87 6.44
CA VAL A 571 14.00 4.66 5.62
C VAL A 571 14.72 4.88 4.30
N GLN A 572 15.69 4.03 4.00
CA GLN A 572 16.37 3.95 2.70
C GLN A 572 15.75 2.86 1.82
N HIS A 573 15.49 1.69 2.40
CA HIS A 573 14.92 0.55 1.70
C HIS A 573 13.82 -0.13 2.51
N ALA A 574 12.64 -0.27 1.90
CA ALA A 574 11.53 -1.05 2.40
C ALA A 574 10.85 -1.87 1.28
N GLY A 575 11.66 -2.35 0.32
CA GLY A 575 11.22 -3.06 -0.87
C GLY A 575 11.43 -2.28 -2.15
N VAL A 576 11.42 -2.98 -3.28
CA VAL A 576 11.58 -2.42 -4.64
C VAL A 576 10.39 -2.84 -5.49
N VAL A 577 9.81 -1.84 -6.19
CA VAL A 577 8.73 -2.05 -7.15
C VAL A 577 9.23 -1.76 -8.56
N VAL A 578 9.10 -2.73 -9.45
CA VAL A 578 9.43 -2.59 -10.88
C VAL A 578 8.38 -1.69 -11.54
N GLY A 579 8.84 -0.74 -12.36
CA GLY A 579 8.02 0.31 -12.97
C GLY A 579 7.91 1.59 -12.15
N PHE A 580 8.20 1.55 -10.84
CA PHE A 580 8.20 2.74 -10.00
C PHE A 580 9.42 3.63 -10.32
N GLY A 581 9.17 4.94 -10.51
CA GLY A 581 10.22 5.90 -10.88
C GLY A 581 10.76 5.76 -12.31
N GLY A 582 10.13 4.93 -13.15
CA GLY A 582 10.49 4.72 -14.56
C GLY A 582 11.11 3.36 -14.86
N TYR A 583 11.89 2.78 -13.95
CA TYR A 583 12.51 1.45 -14.10
C TYR A 583 12.18 0.52 -12.93
N ALA A 584 12.80 0.77 -11.81
CA ALA A 584 12.53 0.13 -10.52
C ALA A 584 12.94 1.10 -9.42
N GLY A 585 12.15 1.20 -8.36
CA GLY A 585 12.41 2.17 -7.30
C GLY A 585 12.13 1.62 -5.92
N HIS A 586 12.89 2.11 -4.94
CA HIS A 586 12.65 1.86 -3.54
C HIS A 586 11.36 2.55 -3.11
N VAL A 587 10.57 1.89 -2.29
CA VAL A 587 9.35 2.46 -1.72
C VAL A 587 9.59 2.94 -0.30
N PHE A 588 8.78 3.92 0.13
CA PHE A 588 8.83 4.50 1.48
C PHE A 588 10.16 5.17 1.87
N THR A 589 10.96 5.61 0.90
CA THR A 589 12.21 6.34 1.18
C THR A 589 11.95 7.65 1.91
N ASP A 590 12.92 8.07 2.74
CA ASP A 590 12.94 9.35 3.45
C ASP A 590 11.86 9.54 4.54
N ILE A 591 11.04 8.52 4.82
CA ILE A 591 10.14 8.54 5.97
C ILE A 591 10.90 8.08 7.24
N ASP A 592 10.44 8.51 8.41
CA ASP A 592 10.96 8.04 9.70
C ASP A 592 10.82 6.51 9.83
N LYS A 593 11.80 5.84 10.45
CA LYS A 593 11.78 4.36 10.63
C LYS A 593 10.50 3.83 11.28
N ASP A 594 9.85 4.66 12.12
CA ASP A 594 8.63 4.31 12.84
C ASP A 594 7.36 4.82 12.18
N ASP A 595 7.47 5.49 11.03
CA ASP A 595 6.31 5.92 10.28
C ASP A 595 5.54 4.68 9.77
N PRO A 596 4.22 4.61 10.03
CA PRO A 596 3.40 3.47 9.56
C PRO A 596 3.25 3.43 8.03
N GLY A 597 3.56 4.50 7.33
CA GLY A 597 3.32 4.59 5.90
C GLY A 597 1.88 4.26 5.54
N ILE A 598 1.69 3.68 4.37
CA ILE A 598 0.37 3.19 3.93
C ILE A 598 0.16 1.79 4.53
N LEU A 599 -0.85 1.66 5.41
CA LEU A 599 -1.28 0.37 5.99
C LEU A 599 -0.11 -0.43 6.59
N MET A 600 0.77 0.23 7.32
CA MET A 600 1.93 -0.37 7.99
C MET A 600 2.95 -1.06 7.08
N ARG A 601 2.85 -0.97 5.77
CA ARG A 601 3.72 -1.70 4.81
C ARG A 601 5.23 -1.53 5.06
N PRO A 602 5.78 -0.37 5.46
CA PRO A 602 7.20 -0.28 5.80
C PRO A 602 7.57 -0.93 7.15
N ARG A 603 6.60 -1.40 7.93
CA ARG A 603 6.79 -1.97 9.27
C ARG A 603 6.35 -3.42 9.43
N ILE A 604 5.86 -4.06 8.37
CA ILE A 604 5.45 -5.47 8.36
C ILE A 604 6.05 -6.19 7.16
N ASN A 605 6.12 -7.52 7.24
CA ASN A 605 6.66 -8.32 6.15
C ASN A 605 5.74 -8.29 4.92
N CYS A 606 6.34 -8.16 3.75
CA CYS A 606 5.64 -8.10 2.47
C CYS A 606 6.43 -8.85 1.38
N ASN A 607 5.74 -9.27 0.31
CA ASN A 607 6.41 -9.70 -0.91
C ASN A 607 6.48 -8.54 -1.90
N TYR A 608 7.65 -8.33 -2.48
CA TYR A 608 7.90 -7.30 -3.49
C TYR A 608 8.44 -7.89 -4.79
N SER A 609 8.55 -7.04 -5.82
CA SER A 609 9.18 -7.42 -7.08
C SER A 609 10.65 -7.74 -6.89
N ALA A 610 11.32 -6.94 -6.07
CA ALA A 610 12.72 -7.10 -5.73
C ALA A 610 13.06 -6.49 -4.36
N VAL A 611 14.26 -6.77 -3.86
CA VAL A 611 14.90 -6.15 -2.70
C VAL A 611 16.36 -5.87 -3.05
N THR A 612 16.99 -4.90 -2.37
CA THR A 612 18.37 -4.53 -2.68
C THR A 612 19.39 -5.52 -2.15
N ALA A 613 20.43 -5.77 -2.93
CA ALA A 613 21.55 -6.62 -2.53
C ALA A 613 22.53 -5.94 -1.55
N ALA A 614 22.27 -4.71 -1.14
CA ALA A 614 23.04 -4.08 -0.05
C ALA A 614 22.93 -4.89 1.26
N CYS A 615 21.77 -5.54 1.51
CA CYS A 615 21.57 -6.54 2.57
C CYS A 615 20.47 -7.54 2.15
N MET A 616 20.89 -8.61 1.47
CA MET A 616 19.98 -9.62 0.91
C MET A 616 20.42 -11.03 1.27
N MET A 617 19.58 -11.80 1.93
CA MET A 617 19.82 -13.23 2.17
C MET A 617 19.22 -14.08 1.06
N VAL A 618 20.00 -15.00 0.51
CA VAL A 618 19.58 -15.91 -0.54
C VAL A 618 19.92 -17.37 -0.20
N LYS A 619 19.14 -18.31 -0.75
CA LYS A 619 19.56 -19.71 -0.77
C LYS A 619 20.62 -19.90 -1.84
N LYS A 620 21.77 -20.46 -1.49
CA LYS A 620 22.84 -20.76 -2.44
C LYS A 620 22.40 -21.69 -3.57
N SER A 621 21.51 -22.63 -3.29
CA SER A 621 20.93 -23.53 -4.30
C SER A 621 20.11 -22.77 -5.32
N VAL A 622 19.24 -21.83 -4.88
CA VAL A 622 18.39 -21.00 -5.76
C VAL A 622 19.25 -20.01 -6.56
N PHE A 623 20.26 -19.40 -5.91
CA PHE A 623 21.23 -18.54 -6.59
C PHE A 623 21.94 -19.28 -7.74
N ASN A 624 22.39 -20.51 -7.50
CA ASN A 624 23.05 -21.35 -8.52
C ASN A 624 22.06 -21.80 -9.61
N GLU A 625 20.80 -22.08 -9.27
CA GLU A 625 19.77 -22.47 -10.23
C GLU A 625 19.54 -21.42 -11.33
N VAL A 626 19.63 -20.14 -10.97
CA VAL A 626 19.50 -19.03 -11.93
C VAL A 626 20.83 -18.53 -12.49
N ASN A 627 21.92 -19.24 -12.22
CA ASN A 627 23.31 -18.88 -12.61
C ASN A 627 23.81 -17.56 -12.00
N GLY A 628 23.31 -17.17 -10.83
CA GLY A 628 23.74 -16.01 -10.08
C GLY A 628 23.40 -14.68 -10.75
N PHE A 629 24.18 -13.64 -10.42
CA PHE A 629 24.04 -12.32 -11.04
C PHE A 629 24.40 -12.36 -12.53
N ASP A 630 23.68 -11.59 -13.33
CA ASP A 630 24.10 -11.30 -14.72
C ASP A 630 25.24 -10.28 -14.68
N GLU A 631 26.40 -10.69 -15.20
CA GLU A 631 27.63 -9.92 -15.16
C GLU A 631 27.63 -8.70 -16.12
N GLN A 632 26.58 -8.55 -16.96
CA GLN A 632 26.35 -7.37 -17.77
C GLN A 632 25.86 -6.18 -16.91
N PHE A 633 25.20 -6.44 -15.80
CA PHE A 633 24.81 -5.41 -14.83
C PHE A 633 25.96 -5.17 -13.85
N GLU A 634 26.81 -4.21 -14.16
CA GLU A 634 28.05 -3.97 -13.42
C GLU A 634 27.80 -3.29 -12.06
N VAL A 635 26.85 -2.36 -11.99
CA VAL A 635 26.63 -1.46 -10.84
C VAL A 635 25.18 -1.46 -10.39
N ALA A 636 24.23 -1.20 -11.28
CA ALA A 636 22.83 -0.99 -10.95
C ALA A 636 21.94 -2.08 -11.55
N CYS A 637 20.75 -2.25 -10.98
CA CYS A 637 19.72 -3.20 -11.40
C CYS A 637 20.14 -4.69 -11.36
N ASN A 638 21.33 -5.02 -10.89
CA ASN A 638 21.80 -6.40 -10.75
C ASN A 638 20.97 -7.19 -9.73
N ASP A 639 20.58 -6.56 -8.64
CA ASP A 639 19.73 -7.10 -7.60
C ASP A 639 18.26 -7.26 -8.08
N VAL A 640 17.78 -6.30 -8.87
CA VAL A 640 16.46 -6.37 -9.49
C VAL A 640 16.40 -7.54 -10.48
N ASP A 641 17.38 -7.66 -11.37
CA ASP A 641 17.50 -8.78 -12.32
C ASP A 641 17.53 -10.13 -11.58
N LEU A 642 18.38 -10.25 -10.55
CA LEU A 642 18.47 -11.47 -9.76
C LEU A 642 17.14 -11.85 -9.11
N CYS A 643 16.44 -10.87 -8.52
CA CYS A 643 15.13 -11.10 -7.93
C CYS A 643 14.08 -11.50 -8.99
N LEU A 644 14.11 -10.90 -10.18
CA LEU A 644 13.20 -11.28 -11.27
C LEU A 644 13.48 -12.71 -11.75
N LYS A 645 14.74 -13.14 -11.87
CA LYS A 645 15.11 -14.52 -12.18
C LYS A 645 14.57 -15.51 -11.13
N PHE A 646 14.63 -15.16 -9.84
CA PHE A 646 14.03 -15.98 -8.78
C PHE A 646 12.50 -16.08 -8.96
N ARG A 647 11.84 -14.95 -9.25
CA ARG A 647 10.39 -14.93 -9.48
C ARG A 647 9.97 -15.72 -10.71
N GLU A 648 10.74 -15.72 -11.79
CA GLU A 648 10.49 -16.55 -12.98
C GLU A 648 10.53 -18.04 -12.66
N LYS A 649 11.30 -18.44 -11.64
CA LYS A 649 11.31 -19.81 -11.09
C LYS A 649 10.21 -20.08 -10.07
N GLY A 650 9.36 -19.09 -9.78
CA GLY A 650 8.27 -19.21 -8.83
C GLY A 650 8.63 -18.93 -7.37
N TYR A 651 9.84 -18.43 -7.10
CA TYR A 651 10.24 -18.08 -5.74
C TYR A 651 9.72 -16.71 -5.31
N LEU A 652 9.39 -16.59 -4.03
CA LEU A 652 9.01 -15.36 -3.39
C LEU A 652 10.23 -14.51 -3.03
N ILE A 653 10.07 -13.19 -3.17
CA ILE A 653 11.00 -12.19 -2.65
C ILE A 653 10.33 -11.54 -1.43
N VAL A 654 10.95 -11.67 -0.27
CA VAL A 654 10.41 -11.19 1.01
C VAL A 654 11.16 -9.92 1.43
N TYR A 655 10.44 -8.87 1.74
CA TYR A 655 10.94 -7.77 2.54
C TYR A 655 10.64 -8.06 4.01
N ASN A 656 11.68 -8.13 4.85
CA ASN A 656 11.55 -8.34 6.28
C ASN A 656 11.73 -7.01 7.03
N ALA A 657 10.63 -6.48 7.56
CA ALA A 657 10.59 -5.19 8.24
C ALA A 657 11.24 -5.19 9.64
N PHE A 658 11.52 -6.38 10.19
CA PHE A 658 12.08 -6.55 11.53
C PHE A 658 13.60 -6.77 11.51
N ALA A 659 14.19 -7.00 10.34
CA ALA A 659 15.62 -7.06 10.15
C ALA A 659 16.17 -5.65 9.84
N LEU A 660 16.53 -4.87 10.87
CA LEU A 660 16.94 -3.49 10.74
C LEU A 660 18.46 -3.34 10.65
N TRP A 661 18.91 -2.55 9.66
CA TRP A 661 20.29 -2.20 9.42
C TRP A 661 20.43 -0.73 9.05
N HIS A 662 21.54 -0.08 9.42
CA HIS A 662 21.99 1.14 8.73
C HIS A 662 22.74 0.77 7.46
N HIS A 663 22.60 1.60 6.42
CA HIS A 663 23.39 1.54 5.21
C HIS A 663 23.88 2.94 4.87
N TYR A 664 25.17 3.14 5.04
CA TYR A 664 25.86 4.45 4.96
C TYR A 664 26.22 4.80 3.51
N GLU A 665 25.30 4.61 2.59
CA GLU A 665 25.42 4.74 1.14
C GLU A 665 26.46 5.78 0.67
N SER A 666 27.12 5.47 -0.44
CA SER A 666 28.03 6.39 -1.17
C SER A 666 29.36 6.75 -0.49
N LYS A 667 29.74 6.12 0.63
CA LYS A 667 31.05 6.36 1.24
C LYS A 667 32.21 5.92 0.31
N SER A 668 31.98 4.91 -0.54
CA SER A 668 33.00 4.38 -1.45
C SER A 668 32.98 4.99 -2.86
N ARG A 669 31.85 5.54 -3.35
CA ARG A 669 31.67 5.95 -4.75
C ARG A 669 31.17 7.37 -4.97
N GLY A 670 30.70 8.08 -3.93
CA GLY A 670 29.97 9.35 -4.06
C GLY A 670 28.58 9.17 -4.68
N TYR A 671 27.76 10.21 -4.67
CA TYR A 671 26.40 10.18 -5.19
C TYR A 671 26.36 10.00 -6.73
N GLU A 672 25.37 9.23 -7.22
CA GLU A 672 25.15 8.97 -8.66
C GLU A 672 24.35 10.08 -9.37
N ASP A 673 24.29 11.27 -8.78
CA ASP A 673 23.43 12.39 -9.21
C ASP A 673 23.95 13.16 -10.44
N THR A 674 25.09 12.83 -11.00
CA THR A 674 25.64 13.55 -12.17
C THR A 674 24.96 13.10 -13.47
N PRO A 675 24.70 14.02 -14.43
CA PRO A 675 24.10 13.67 -15.73
C PRO A 675 24.89 12.63 -16.52
N GLU A 676 26.20 12.56 -16.31
CA GLU A 676 27.11 11.60 -16.98
C GLU A 676 26.94 10.19 -16.46
N LYS A 677 26.66 10.03 -15.15
CA LYS A 677 26.36 8.73 -14.53
C LYS A 677 24.94 8.25 -14.84
N ARG A 678 23.98 9.17 -15.03
CA ARG A 678 22.60 8.84 -15.45
C ARG A 678 22.50 8.36 -16.90
N GLY A 679 23.50 8.63 -17.74
CA GLY A 679 23.54 8.20 -19.14
C GLY A 679 24.09 6.79 -19.35
N SER A 680 24.55 6.12 -18.29
CA SER A 680 25.04 4.73 -18.33
C SER A 680 24.00 3.69 -17.86
N PHE A 681 22.74 4.12 -17.67
CA PHE A 681 21.62 3.24 -17.32
C PHE A 681 20.77 2.88 -18.54
#